data_d12e0065435c26468b7c62fd177a526c
#
_entry.id   d12e0065435c26468b7c62fd177a526c
#
_cell.length_a   1.000
_cell.length_b   1.000
_cell.length_c   1.000
_cell.angle_alpha   90.00
_cell.angle_beta   90.00
_cell.angle_gamma   90.00
#
_symmetry.space_group_name_H-M   'P 1'
#
loop_
_entity.id
_entity.type
_entity.pdbx_description
1 polymer ?
#
loop_
_entity_poly.entity_id
_entity_poly.type
_entity_poly.pdbx_seq_one_letter_code
_entity_poly.pdbx_strand_id
1 'polypeptide(L)'
;MLSLYEHVDVVKVYGALPDRDLFVFDTETDELVATAKTLGGLLYGIAVSSSGQIYITQTDARNAQNGRASIGDTLFELENRAFTNQIVQVECGESSCDMPFLHEFEPLPPAYPEPGEGMATPYAVEVSADDSTVVATVAGSNRLFTMDPMSGALLGRVDVGAAPRGIAMKSSESGAPSQAWVLNAADNTVSLVDVSTPAHPMVQATVELRDPTDPTIKRGRQIFHDASASSSGTFSCDSCHPDGHTDQLVWVLDTPLCGPGVDPGTISDPETAAEADKLSTGCFQIQPRATQPLRGLRDTAPFHWDGTQGDPYGGINVASILSDQDPNCDADDPIGCALYLVNTALGSTMCSFHDCPTNDEGNPGELSGSQRRDLAAFILSIPFPPAQQRAYNNEVSSTAKDGFALFHIEGHDQGGEEKLVCGDCHRMPFLTGTNIPGSGMDAPTWRGAYDRWLILPQGRLNLASFLESIGAMETGIPERDMWELSWLSDDDFSPVWNMMLEGSTGYSGSFARQVTLSAETTGTALTTDLLGALEQSDDEGGTLLQGEGVLIEDGVATGIDLKFEDGAYLERGDGDRRFTREELMAHASSGRFVGTFTARLGANTINTMPQPAIWTSGTMQLPTGHQDFPTVSASAPSMTIKGRHLEAGSQILVNGRRVSGEVTCLSGVLPDCEDESIVIALDMVPESGMHLLQVQNPQGLFSNDYIFFSN
;
A
#
# COMPACT_ATOMS: atom_id res chain seq x y z
N MET A 1 -21.77 6.51 12.93
CA MET A 1 -22.27 5.13 12.91
C MET A 1 -23.22 5.04 11.73
N LEU A 2 -22.80 4.41 10.65
CA LEU A 2 -23.64 4.15 9.48
C LEU A 2 -24.47 2.90 9.79
N SER A 3 -25.72 3.09 10.16
CA SER A 3 -26.71 2.02 10.16
C SER A 3 -27.40 2.04 8.80
N LEU A 4 -27.06 1.11 7.93
CA LEU A 4 -27.69 1.00 6.61
C LEU A 4 -29.04 0.28 6.70
N TYR A 5 -29.27 -0.52 7.73
CA TYR A 5 -30.53 -1.17 8.06
C TYR A 5 -30.67 -1.36 9.58
N GLU A 6 -31.88 -1.43 10.08
CA GLU A 6 -32.19 -1.58 11.51
C GLU A 6 -31.52 -2.82 12.17
N HIS A 7 -31.00 -3.75 11.37
CA HIS A 7 -30.46 -5.02 11.84
C HIS A 7 -28.95 -5.17 11.68
N VAL A 8 -28.24 -4.18 11.09
CA VAL A 8 -26.81 -4.28 10.88
C VAL A 8 -26.15 -3.02 11.40
N ASP A 9 -25.69 -3.07 12.62
CA ASP A 9 -24.65 -2.15 13.08
C ASP A 9 -23.39 -2.44 12.27
N VAL A 10 -23.29 -1.85 11.10
CA VAL A 10 -22.31 -2.21 10.08
C VAL A 10 -20.89 -1.85 10.46
N VAL A 11 -20.72 -0.88 11.36
CA VAL A 11 -19.42 -0.54 11.92
C VAL A 11 -19.58 -0.24 13.40
N LYS A 12 -19.49 -1.24 14.24
CA LYS A 12 -19.08 -1.02 15.61
C LYS A 12 -17.55 -1.11 15.62
N VAL A 13 -16.88 0.03 15.63
CA VAL A 13 -15.50 0.07 16.08
C VAL A 13 -15.55 -0.16 17.58
N TYR A 14 -15.46 -1.42 17.97
CA TYR A 14 -15.28 -1.77 19.37
C TYR A 14 -13.82 -1.56 19.75
N GLY A 15 -13.69 -1.16 20.95
CA GLY A 15 -12.40 -0.96 21.54
C GLY A 15 -11.97 0.44 21.26
N ALA A 16 -11.38 0.80 22.13
CA ALA A 16 -10.81 2.03 22.41
C ALA A 16 -9.53 2.20 21.61
N LEU A 17 -9.62 2.30 20.29
CA LEU A 17 -8.71 3.26 19.73
C LEU A 17 -9.31 4.60 20.10
N PRO A 18 -8.73 5.23 21.08
CA PRO A 18 -9.16 6.57 21.37
C PRO A 18 -8.82 7.39 20.15
N ASP A 19 -9.78 8.16 19.70
CA ASP A 19 -9.59 9.32 18.86
C ASP A 19 -8.56 10.23 19.56
N ARG A 20 -7.27 10.06 19.23
CA ARG A 20 -6.14 10.77 19.81
C ARG A 20 -5.20 11.13 18.70
N ASP A 21 -5.26 12.37 18.28
CA ASP A 21 -4.61 12.86 17.07
C ASP A 21 -3.31 13.60 17.37
N LEU A 22 -3.24 14.26 18.51
CA LEU A 22 -2.07 15.03 18.94
C LEU A 22 -1.71 14.68 20.38
N PHE A 23 -0.43 14.42 20.61
CA PHE A 23 0.14 14.16 21.92
C PHE A 23 1.17 15.23 22.25
N VAL A 24 1.09 15.75 23.48
CA VAL A 24 2.04 16.72 24.00
C VAL A 24 2.76 16.09 25.18
N PHE A 25 4.09 16.03 25.10
CA PHE A 25 4.96 15.48 26.15
C PHE A 25 5.81 16.58 26.76
N ASP A 26 6.03 16.49 28.05
CA ASP A 26 7.05 17.27 28.75
C ASP A 26 8.44 16.74 28.38
N THR A 27 9.33 17.62 27.90
CA THR A 27 10.65 17.21 27.40
C THR A 27 11.69 16.97 28.52
N GLU A 28 11.38 17.30 29.77
CA GLU A 28 12.26 17.04 30.92
C GLU A 28 11.91 15.70 31.60
N THR A 29 10.64 15.33 31.60
CA THR A 29 10.13 14.14 32.29
C THR A 29 9.69 13.02 31.38
N ASP A 30 9.54 13.26 30.07
CA ASP A 30 8.94 12.37 29.07
C ASP A 30 7.49 11.97 29.41
N GLU A 31 6.82 12.72 30.29
CA GLU A 31 5.43 12.45 30.65
C GLU A 31 4.46 13.05 29.62
N LEU A 32 3.40 12.30 29.32
CA LEU A 32 2.29 12.80 28.48
C LEU A 32 1.48 13.82 29.29
N VAL A 33 1.46 15.08 28.86
CA VAL A 33 0.80 16.18 29.56
C VAL A 33 -0.54 16.56 28.96
N ALA A 34 -0.72 16.45 27.65
CA ALA A 34 -1.98 16.75 26.99
C ALA A 34 -2.21 15.89 25.74
N THR A 35 -3.47 15.76 25.35
CA THR A 35 -3.89 15.08 24.13
C THR A 35 -5.05 15.84 23.50
N ALA A 36 -4.96 16.13 22.19
CA ALA A 36 -6.11 16.60 21.43
C ALA A 36 -6.74 15.47 20.61
N LYS A 37 -8.03 15.60 20.34
CA LYS A 37 -8.86 14.59 19.68
C LYS A 37 -9.71 15.26 18.61
N THR A 38 -10.20 14.46 17.66
CA THR A 38 -11.15 14.91 16.64
C THR A 38 -10.60 16.09 15.82
N LEU A 39 -9.31 16.03 15.48
CA LEU A 39 -8.67 17.07 14.69
C LEU A 39 -8.95 16.89 13.19
N GLY A 40 -9.09 15.65 12.71
CA GLY A 40 -9.38 15.32 11.32
C GLY A 40 -9.11 13.88 10.94
N GLY A 41 -9.41 13.53 9.68
CA GLY A 41 -9.30 12.17 9.18
C GLY A 41 -7.86 11.75 8.85
N LEU A 42 -7.10 12.61 8.18
CA LEU A 42 -5.72 12.35 7.74
C LEU A 42 -4.84 13.56 8.06
N LEU A 43 -3.97 13.41 9.03
CA LEU A 43 -3.06 14.46 9.52
C LEU A 43 -1.67 14.26 8.92
N TYR A 44 -1.03 15.34 8.46
CA TYR A 44 0.28 15.27 7.78
C TYR A 44 1.37 16.05 8.50
N GLY A 45 1.44 17.35 8.30
CA GLY A 45 2.48 18.22 8.84
C GLY A 45 2.07 18.90 10.13
N ILE A 46 3.04 19.23 10.97
CA ILE A 46 2.86 19.96 12.21
C ILE A 46 3.91 21.06 12.34
N ALA A 47 3.51 22.26 12.74
CA ALA A 47 4.40 23.35 13.11
C ALA A 47 3.91 24.03 14.38
N VAL A 48 4.86 24.52 15.19
CA VAL A 48 4.56 25.22 16.43
C VAL A 48 5.16 26.63 16.36
N SER A 49 4.34 27.66 16.61
CA SER A 49 4.79 29.04 16.66
C SER A 49 5.59 29.34 17.94
N SER A 50 6.28 30.48 17.97
CA SER A 50 6.98 30.92 19.18
C SER A 50 6.04 31.22 20.35
N SER A 51 4.78 31.50 20.05
CA SER A 51 3.72 31.73 21.03
C SER A 51 3.04 30.45 21.52
N GLY A 52 3.40 29.27 21.01
CA GLY A 52 2.83 27.97 21.41
C GLY A 52 1.58 27.55 20.62
N GLN A 53 1.18 28.30 19.58
CA GLN A 53 0.13 27.88 18.68
C GLN A 53 0.60 26.75 17.79
N ILE A 54 -0.19 25.69 17.65
CA ILE A 54 0.12 24.49 16.86
C ILE A 54 -0.72 24.54 15.59
N TYR A 55 -0.09 24.33 14.44
CA TYR A 55 -0.72 24.25 13.12
C TYR A 55 -0.52 22.87 12.56
N ILE A 56 -1.60 22.20 12.13
CA ILE A 56 -1.58 20.85 11.58
C ILE A 56 -2.27 20.87 10.22
N THR A 57 -1.58 20.45 9.20
CA THR A 57 -2.17 20.25 7.87
C THR A 57 -2.94 18.94 7.82
N GLN A 58 -4.10 18.96 7.16
CA GLN A 58 -4.96 17.79 7.09
C GLN A 58 -5.86 17.73 5.86
N THR A 59 -6.30 16.51 5.56
CA THR A 59 -7.51 16.24 4.79
C THR A 59 -8.52 15.55 5.68
N ASP A 60 -9.73 16.12 5.79
CA ASP A 60 -10.79 15.51 6.58
C ASP A 60 -11.80 14.81 5.67
N ALA A 61 -12.00 13.53 5.90
CA ALA A 61 -12.84 12.68 5.08
C ALA A 61 -14.33 12.88 5.40
N ARG A 62 -15.14 13.04 4.38
CA ARG A 62 -16.60 13.16 4.49
C ARG A 62 -17.33 11.82 4.45
N ASN A 63 -16.63 10.72 4.69
CA ASN A 63 -17.19 9.37 4.65
C ASN A 63 -18.36 9.16 5.62
N ALA A 64 -18.44 9.88 6.73
CA ALA A 64 -19.58 9.84 7.65
C ALA A 64 -20.87 10.42 7.05
N GLN A 65 -20.80 11.15 5.96
CA GLN A 65 -21.94 11.72 5.24
C GLN A 65 -22.36 10.85 4.06
N ASN A 66 -21.50 9.94 3.65
CA ASN A 66 -21.67 9.06 2.52
C ASN A 66 -22.63 7.90 2.88
N GLY A 67 -23.50 7.51 1.95
CA GLY A 67 -24.41 6.38 2.10
C GLY A 67 -25.68 6.67 2.95
N ARG A 68 -26.06 7.94 3.10
CA ARG A 68 -27.22 8.30 3.92
C ARG A 68 -28.54 8.43 3.17
N ALA A 69 -28.51 8.74 1.88
CA ALA A 69 -29.71 9.21 1.20
C ALA A 69 -30.25 8.28 0.12
N SER A 70 -29.47 7.61 -0.67
CA SER A 70 -30.02 6.83 -1.78
C SER A 70 -29.14 5.70 -2.25
N ILE A 71 -29.78 4.73 -2.84
CA ILE A 71 -29.20 3.62 -3.57
C ILE A 71 -28.87 4.15 -4.98
N GLY A 72 -27.65 4.05 -5.41
CA GLY A 72 -27.41 4.07 -6.84
C GLY A 72 -26.26 4.92 -7.40
N ASP A 73 -25.56 5.73 -6.63
CA ASP A 73 -24.52 6.59 -7.24
C ASP A 73 -23.27 6.74 -6.35
N THR A 74 -22.14 6.37 -6.87
CA THR A 74 -20.83 6.50 -6.24
C THR A 74 -20.56 7.94 -5.80
N LEU A 75 -20.31 8.12 -4.52
CA LEU A 75 -20.07 9.43 -3.91
C LEU A 75 -21.06 10.55 -4.32
N PHE A 76 -22.25 10.20 -4.85
CA PHE A 76 -23.27 11.15 -5.27
C PHE A 76 -23.63 12.15 -4.17
N GLU A 77 -23.82 11.65 -2.94
CA GLU A 77 -24.15 12.49 -1.78
C GLU A 77 -23.03 13.45 -1.40
N LEU A 78 -21.82 13.15 -1.81
CA LEU A 78 -20.65 13.98 -1.58
C LEU A 78 -20.39 14.94 -2.74
N GLU A 79 -21.13 14.80 -3.84
CA GLU A 79 -20.97 15.60 -5.07
C GLU A 79 -19.50 15.69 -5.51
N ASN A 80 -18.77 14.55 -5.51
CA ASN A 80 -17.34 14.47 -5.79
C ASN A 80 -16.45 15.36 -4.88
N ARG A 81 -16.95 15.72 -3.70
CA ARG A 81 -16.22 16.43 -2.64
C ARG A 81 -16.02 15.49 -1.46
N ALA A 82 -15.17 14.46 -1.68
CA ALA A 82 -14.93 13.39 -0.71
C ALA A 82 -14.17 13.89 0.54
N PHE A 83 -13.37 14.96 0.38
CA PHE A 83 -12.53 15.51 1.45
C PHE A 83 -12.70 17.03 1.57
N THR A 84 -12.42 17.56 2.76
CA THR A 84 -12.13 18.97 3.01
C THR A 84 -10.65 19.15 3.32
N ASN A 85 -10.05 20.19 2.77
CA ASN A 85 -8.60 20.45 2.84
C ASN A 85 -8.37 21.65 3.77
N GLN A 86 -7.65 21.44 4.88
CA GLN A 86 -7.66 22.38 6.01
C GLN A 86 -6.28 22.50 6.66
N ILE A 87 -6.08 23.60 7.40
CA ILE A 87 -5.12 23.65 8.51
C ILE A 87 -5.91 23.75 9.81
N VAL A 88 -5.58 22.88 10.75
CA VAL A 88 -6.07 22.92 12.12
C VAL A 88 -5.14 23.79 12.94
N GLN A 89 -5.66 24.73 13.67
CA GLN A 89 -4.95 25.51 14.68
C GLN A 89 -5.45 25.10 16.06
N VAL A 90 -4.54 24.78 16.97
CA VAL A 90 -4.85 24.38 18.34
C VAL A 90 -3.81 24.93 19.30
N GLU A 91 -4.23 25.27 20.51
CA GLU A 91 -3.35 25.62 21.62
C GLU A 91 -3.46 24.56 22.70
N CYS A 92 -2.32 24.11 23.21
CA CYS A 92 -2.27 23.13 24.27
C CYS A 92 -1.57 23.72 25.49
N GLY A 93 -2.25 23.66 26.65
CA GLY A 93 -1.69 24.04 27.95
C GLY A 93 -1.06 22.82 28.66
N GLU A 94 -0.76 22.99 29.95
CA GLU A 94 -0.10 21.97 30.78
C GLU A 94 -0.91 20.68 31.00
N SER A 95 -2.20 20.65 30.70
CA SER A 95 -3.05 19.47 30.99
C SER A 95 -4.17 19.23 29.98
N SER A 96 -4.38 20.11 29.03
CA SER A 96 -5.44 20.01 28.01
C SER A 96 -5.14 20.86 26.81
N CYS A 97 -5.73 20.52 25.67
CA CYS A 97 -5.76 21.35 24.48
C CYS A 97 -7.14 22.04 24.36
N ASP A 98 -7.13 23.22 23.79
CA ASP A 98 -8.36 23.96 23.48
C ASP A 98 -9.11 23.29 22.30
N MET A 99 -10.33 23.78 22.04
CA MET A 99 -11.05 23.37 20.84
C MET A 99 -10.31 23.85 19.59
N PRO A 100 -10.10 22.97 18.61
CA PRO A 100 -9.39 23.33 17.40
C PRO A 100 -10.18 24.36 16.57
N PHE A 101 -9.45 25.25 15.92
CA PHE A 101 -9.98 26.14 14.91
C PHE A 101 -9.56 25.65 13.51
N LEU A 102 -10.53 25.56 12.60
CA LEU A 102 -10.31 25.05 11.25
C LEU A 102 -10.19 26.22 10.25
N HIS A 103 -9.10 26.24 9.51
CA HIS A 103 -8.88 27.17 8.40
C HIS A 103 -9.21 26.46 7.08
N GLU A 104 -10.29 26.86 6.45
CA GLU A 104 -10.77 26.33 5.18
C GLU A 104 -10.20 27.16 4.02
N PHE A 105 -9.64 26.49 3.01
CA PHE A 105 -9.02 27.14 1.85
C PHE A 105 -9.84 27.03 0.57
N GLU A 106 -10.87 26.23 0.60
CA GLU A 106 -11.78 25.97 -0.51
C GLU A 106 -13.21 26.33 -0.11
N PRO A 107 -14.09 26.59 -1.08
CA PRO A 107 -15.52 26.68 -0.79
C PRO A 107 -16.00 25.41 -0.09
N LEU A 108 -16.81 25.55 0.93
CA LEU A 108 -17.38 24.39 1.62
C LEU A 108 -18.28 23.58 0.68
N PRO A 109 -18.25 22.23 0.78
CA PRO A 109 -19.16 21.37 0.03
C PRO A 109 -20.63 21.79 0.22
N PRO A 110 -21.49 21.75 -0.81
CA PRO A 110 -21.25 21.12 -2.12
C PRO A 110 -20.57 21.99 -3.18
N ALA A 111 -20.19 23.23 -2.85
CA ALA A 111 -19.56 24.11 -3.83
C ALA A 111 -18.16 23.62 -4.23
N TYR A 112 -17.80 23.90 -5.48
CA TYR A 112 -16.48 23.57 -6.03
C TYR A 112 -15.57 24.80 -6.00
N PRO A 113 -14.26 24.64 -5.83
CA PRO A 113 -13.31 25.69 -6.19
C PRO A 113 -13.35 25.94 -7.70
N GLU A 114 -12.95 27.13 -8.12
CA GLU A 114 -12.75 27.41 -9.54
C GLU A 114 -11.71 26.43 -10.13
N PRO A 115 -11.81 26.06 -11.41
CA PRO A 115 -10.88 25.16 -12.04
C PRO A 115 -9.42 25.60 -11.86
N GLY A 116 -8.59 24.71 -11.35
CA GLY A 116 -7.20 24.99 -11.02
C GLY A 116 -6.98 25.74 -9.70
N GLU A 117 -8.01 25.98 -8.90
CA GLU A 117 -7.92 26.67 -7.63
C GLU A 117 -8.00 25.75 -6.40
N GLY A 118 -8.10 24.43 -6.62
CA GLY A 118 -8.12 23.43 -5.57
C GLY A 118 -6.86 23.45 -4.69
N MET A 119 -7.02 23.06 -3.43
CA MET A 119 -5.99 23.06 -2.39
C MET A 119 -5.85 21.65 -1.78
N ALA A 120 -5.84 20.64 -2.65
CA ALA A 120 -5.86 19.23 -2.25
C ALA A 120 -4.63 18.81 -1.47
N THR A 121 -4.86 18.09 -0.39
CA THR A 121 -3.84 17.47 0.45
C THR A 121 -2.82 18.49 0.98
N PRO A 122 -3.22 19.43 1.88
CA PRO A 122 -2.26 20.24 2.63
C PRO A 122 -1.31 19.32 3.39
N TYR A 123 0.03 19.50 3.20
CA TYR A 123 0.97 18.46 3.64
C TYR A 123 2.03 18.99 4.62
N ALA A 124 3.00 19.75 4.16
CA ALA A 124 4.04 20.31 5.03
C ALA A 124 3.67 21.73 5.46
N VAL A 125 4.06 22.11 6.68
CA VAL A 125 3.75 23.43 7.26
C VAL A 125 4.92 23.96 8.10
N GLU A 126 5.18 25.25 8.01
CA GLU A 126 6.16 25.99 8.79
C GLU A 126 5.57 27.34 9.22
N VAL A 127 5.99 27.84 10.35
CA VAL A 127 5.63 29.18 10.85
C VAL A 127 6.86 30.06 10.87
N SER A 128 6.74 31.32 10.43
CA SER A 128 7.86 32.27 10.47
C SER A 128 8.29 32.55 11.92
N ALA A 129 9.57 32.86 12.12
CA ALA A 129 10.12 33.06 13.46
C ALA A 129 9.52 34.25 14.23
N ASP A 130 8.87 35.19 13.52
CA ASP A 130 8.13 36.32 14.10
C ASP A 130 6.63 36.04 14.25
N ASP A 131 6.20 34.78 14.04
CA ASP A 131 4.80 34.33 14.04
C ASP A 131 3.86 35.10 13.09
N SER A 132 4.41 35.79 12.07
CA SER A 132 3.61 36.62 11.17
C SER A 132 2.99 35.87 10.00
N THR A 133 3.52 34.70 9.66
CA THR A 133 3.11 33.98 8.45
C THR A 133 3.24 32.47 8.64
N VAL A 134 2.20 31.75 8.27
CA VAL A 134 2.27 30.30 8.04
C VAL A 134 2.53 30.05 6.57
N VAL A 135 3.49 29.16 6.28
CA VAL A 135 3.83 28.72 4.93
C VAL A 135 3.58 27.23 4.85
N ALA A 136 2.78 26.78 3.89
CA ALA A 136 2.44 25.37 3.76
C ALA A 136 2.41 24.93 2.31
N THR A 137 2.49 23.62 2.11
CA THR A 137 2.38 22.97 0.79
C THR A 137 1.05 22.27 0.65
N VAL A 138 0.57 22.12 -0.58
CA VAL A 138 -0.59 21.28 -0.96
C VAL A 138 -0.12 20.25 -1.97
N ALA A 139 0.07 19.03 -1.48
CA ALA A 139 0.70 17.96 -2.26
C ALA A 139 -0.13 17.53 -3.47
N GLY A 140 -1.46 17.48 -3.32
CA GLY A 140 -2.37 17.11 -4.41
C GLY A 140 -2.59 18.22 -5.45
N SER A 141 -2.26 19.46 -5.14
CA SER A 141 -2.42 20.60 -6.07
C SER A 141 -1.10 21.20 -6.53
N ASN A 142 0.05 20.59 -6.17
CA ASN A 142 1.39 20.98 -6.62
C ASN A 142 1.73 22.45 -6.31
N ARG A 143 1.42 22.91 -5.08
CA ARG A 143 1.55 24.33 -4.70
C ARG A 143 2.18 24.54 -3.33
N LEU A 144 2.75 25.73 -3.18
CA LEU A 144 3.02 26.35 -1.89
C LEU A 144 2.05 27.51 -1.71
N PHE A 145 1.57 27.71 -0.49
CA PHE A 145 0.77 28.87 -0.11
C PHE A 145 1.24 29.51 1.21
N THR A 146 0.81 30.73 1.41
CA THR A 146 1.04 31.50 2.63
C THR A 146 -0.27 31.91 3.25
N MET A 147 -0.34 31.91 4.57
CA MET A 147 -1.55 32.20 5.36
C MET A 147 -1.21 33.16 6.49
N ASP A 148 -2.14 34.08 6.78
CA ASP A 148 -2.11 34.90 7.98
C ASP A 148 -2.53 34.05 9.20
N PRO A 149 -1.67 33.86 10.19
CA PRO A 149 -1.95 32.97 11.33
C PRO A 149 -3.07 33.44 12.24
N MET A 150 -3.37 34.74 12.25
CA MET A 150 -4.41 35.30 13.11
C MET A 150 -5.81 35.19 12.50
N SER A 151 -5.92 35.46 11.21
CA SER A 151 -7.23 35.47 10.50
C SER A 151 -7.49 34.16 9.76
N GLY A 152 -6.47 33.33 9.52
CA GLY A 152 -6.53 32.17 8.64
C GLY A 152 -6.67 32.51 7.15
N ALA A 153 -6.55 33.78 6.81
CA ALA A 153 -6.71 34.24 5.43
C ALA A 153 -5.56 33.74 4.54
N LEU A 154 -5.88 33.16 3.42
CA LEU A 154 -4.90 32.86 2.35
C LEU A 154 -4.33 34.17 1.83
N LEU A 155 -3.01 34.36 1.95
CA LEU A 155 -2.32 35.57 1.51
C LEU A 155 -1.87 35.45 0.05
N GLY A 156 -1.26 34.35 -0.31
CA GLY A 156 -0.75 34.09 -1.65
C GLY A 156 -0.48 32.62 -1.90
N ARG A 157 -0.26 32.26 -3.16
CA ARG A 157 0.09 30.90 -3.58
C ARG A 157 0.94 30.92 -4.83
N VAL A 158 1.70 29.86 -5.05
CA VAL A 158 2.57 29.65 -6.23
C VAL A 158 2.66 28.17 -6.55
N ASP A 159 2.64 27.87 -7.84
CA ASP A 159 2.85 26.50 -8.32
C ASP A 159 4.33 26.11 -8.13
N VAL A 160 4.57 24.88 -7.68
CA VAL A 160 5.89 24.25 -7.49
C VAL A 160 5.92 22.92 -8.26
N GLY A 161 6.85 22.02 -7.96
CA GLY A 161 6.86 20.70 -8.58
C GLY A 161 5.82 19.74 -7.96
N ALA A 162 5.75 18.51 -8.52
CA ALA A 162 4.72 17.54 -8.17
C ALA A 162 4.88 16.96 -6.76
N ALA A 163 3.76 16.85 -6.06
CA ALA A 163 3.64 16.36 -4.70
C ALA A 163 4.62 17.02 -3.71
N PRO A 164 4.50 18.33 -3.43
CA PRO A 164 5.38 19.02 -2.49
C PRO A 164 5.09 18.58 -1.05
N ARG A 165 5.99 17.77 -0.47
CA ARG A 165 5.82 17.10 0.83
C ARG A 165 6.80 17.53 1.91
N GLY A 166 7.80 18.31 1.56
CA GLY A 166 8.78 18.83 2.53
C GLY A 166 8.96 20.33 2.35
N ILE A 167 9.15 21.02 3.47
CA ILE A 167 9.44 22.46 3.47
C ILE A 167 10.51 22.76 4.52
N ALA A 168 11.40 23.68 4.17
CA ALA A 168 12.32 24.29 5.12
C ALA A 168 12.35 25.80 4.86
N MET A 169 12.12 26.60 5.88
CA MET A 169 12.00 28.03 5.74
C MET A 169 13.20 28.79 6.32
N LYS A 170 13.63 29.81 5.62
CA LYS A 170 14.60 30.79 6.11
C LYS A 170 13.87 32.07 6.48
N SER A 171 14.07 32.52 7.72
CA SER A 171 13.62 33.81 8.18
C SER A 171 14.68 34.90 7.92
N SER A 172 14.23 36.15 7.81
CA SER A 172 15.05 37.34 7.81
C SER A 172 15.60 37.61 9.22
N GLU A 173 16.44 38.62 9.37
CA GLU A 173 16.94 39.07 10.69
C GLU A 173 15.81 39.55 11.63
N SER A 174 14.69 40.00 11.09
CA SER A 174 13.52 40.39 11.88
C SER A 174 12.60 39.23 12.25
N GLY A 175 12.90 38.02 11.78
CA GLY A 175 12.05 36.85 11.98
C GLY A 175 11.00 36.62 10.89
N ALA A 176 10.73 37.61 10.03
CA ALA A 176 9.78 37.47 8.92
C ALA A 176 10.23 36.43 7.89
N PRO A 177 9.30 35.77 7.16
CA PRO A 177 9.66 34.78 6.16
C PRO A 177 10.49 35.40 5.04
N SER A 178 11.43 34.68 4.49
CA SER A 178 12.33 35.14 3.42
C SER A 178 12.35 34.19 2.25
N GLN A 179 12.74 32.95 2.47
CA GLN A 179 12.84 31.92 1.46
C GLN A 179 12.29 30.61 2.00
N ALA A 180 11.72 29.78 1.12
CA ALA A 180 11.33 28.42 1.41
C ALA A 180 11.94 27.45 0.39
N TRP A 181 12.50 26.35 0.85
CA TRP A 181 12.92 25.21 0.03
C TRP A 181 11.83 24.15 0.12
N VAL A 182 11.30 23.76 -1.02
CA VAL A 182 10.18 22.83 -1.12
C VAL A 182 10.64 21.56 -1.82
N LEU A 183 10.58 20.42 -1.12
CA LEU A 183 10.83 19.11 -1.71
C LEU A 183 9.60 18.64 -2.48
N ASN A 184 9.71 18.54 -3.79
CA ASN A 184 8.68 18.02 -4.69
C ASN A 184 8.91 16.52 -4.85
N ALA A 185 8.25 15.72 -4.01
CA ALA A 185 8.57 14.30 -3.83
C ALA A 185 8.28 13.44 -5.08
N ALA A 186 7.22 13.74 -5.84
CA ALA A 186 6.92 12.97 -7.05
C ALA A 186 7.78 13.37 -8.24
N ASP A 187 8.27 14.61 -8.27
CA ASP A 187 9.23 15.10 -9.27
C ASP A 187 10.68 14.76 -8.97
N ASN A 188 10.97 14.53 -7.70
CA ASN A 188 12.33 14.46 -7.20
C ASN A 188 13.14 15.75 -7.49
N THR A 189 12.54 16.89 -7.15
CA THR A 189 13.13 18.23 -7.30
C THR A 189 13.00 19.05 -6.03
N VAL A 190 13.77 20.13 -5.92
CA VAL A 190 13.64 21.13 -4.85
C VAL A 190 13.37 22.49 -5.48
N SER A 191 12.22 23.10 -5.16
CA SER A 191 11.90 24.46 -5.53
C SER A 191 12.37 25.44 -4.47
N LEU A 192 13.12 26.47 -4.87
CA LEU A 192 13.45 27.63 -4.03
C LEU A 192 12.42 28.70 -4.28
N VAL A 193 11.66 29.06 -3.26
CA VAL A 193 10.57 30.04 -3.32
C VAL A 193 10.90 31.27 -2.49
N ASP A 194 10.78 32.46 -3.07
CA ASP A 194 10.78 33.73 -2.34
C ASP A 194 9.42 33.91 -1.67
N VAL A 195 9.41 33.99 -0.36
CA VAL A 195 8.23 34.22 0.47
C VAL A 195 8.33 35.54 1.28
N SER A 196 9.31 36.38 0.95
CA SER A 196 9.51 37.67 1.62
C SER A 196 8.36 38.64 1.46
N THR A 197 7.55 38.42 0.44
CA THR A 197 6.26 39.10 0.26
C THR A 197 5.15 38.05 0.26
N PRO A 198 4.57 37.70 1.42
CA PRO A 198 3.64 36.58 1.54
C PRO A 198 2.45 36.63 0.58
N ALA A 199 1.99 37.82 0.19
CA ALA A 199 0.90 37.98 -0.79
C ALA A 199 1.31 37.60 -2.23
N HIS A 200 2.60 37.48 -2.52
CA HIS A 200 3.12 37.20 -3.86
C HIS A 200 4.35 36.27 -3.79
N PRO A 201 4.18 35.03 -3.31
CA PRO A 201 5.28 34.05 -3.33
C PRO A 201 5.70 33.73 -4.76
N MET A 202 7.00 33.52 -4.99
CA MET A 202 7.52 33.30 -6.34
C MET A 202 8.66 32.30 -6.36
N VAL A 203 8.59 31.31 -7.27
CA VAL A 203 9.71 30.37 -7.50
C VAL A 203 10.89 31.12 -8.11
N GLN A 204 12.03 31.06 -7.44
CA GLN A 204 13.30 31.64 -7.89
C GLN A 204 14.14 30.65 -8.67
N ALA A 205 14.12 29.40 -8.30
CA ALA A 205 14.87 28.32 -8.93
C ALA A 205 14.25 26.96 -8.61
N THR A 206 14.51 25.99 -9.48
CA THR A 206 14.23 24.57 -9.23
C THR A 206 15.51 23.78 -9.44
N VAL A 207 15.87 22.95 -8.46
CA VAL A 207 17.03 22.08 -8.50
C VAL A 207 16.54 20.66 -8.71
N GLU A 208 17.00 20.01 -9.76
CA GLU A 208 16.72 18.61 -10.01
C GLU A 208 17.61 17.73 -9.12
N LEU A 209 17.00 16.79 -8.45
CA LEU A 209 17.66 15.71 -7.74
C LEU A 209 17.77 14.51 -8.69
N ARG A 210 18.75 13.65 -8.40
CA ARG A 210 18.90 12.45 -9.18
C ARG A 210 17.71 11.53 -8.99
N ASP A 211 17.07 11.09 -10.07
CA ASP A 211 15.93 10.18 -10.05
C ASP A 211 16.20 8.98 -10.95
N PRO A 212 16.49 7.80 -10.39
CA PRO A 212 16.71 6.57 -11.15
C PRO A 212 15.41 5.90 -11.61
N THR A 213 14.25 6.46 -11.28
CA THR A 213 12.94 5.90 -11.61
C THR A 213 12.71 5.92 -13.13
N ASP A 214 12.17 4.84 -13.66
CA ASP A 214 11.72 4.80 -15.06
C ASP A 214 10.77 5.97 -15.35
N PRO A 215 10.93 6.67 -16.50
CA PRO A 215 10.14 7.85 -16.83
C PRO A 215 8.62 7.60 -16.87
N THR A 216 8.16 6.41 -17.27
CA THR A 216 6.74 6.03 -17.27
C THR A 216 6.21 5.95 -15.84
N ILE A 217 6.96 5.32 -14.97
CA ILE A 217 6.62 5.19 -13.55
C ILE A 217 6.63 6.55 -12.86
N LYS A 218 7.63 7.39 -13.17
CA LYS A 218 7.69 8.76 -12.66
C LYS A 218 6.44 9.56 -13.03
N ARG A 219 6.04 9.54 -14.31
CA ARG A 219 4.81 10.21 -14.74
C ARG A 219 3.56 9.64 -14.05
N GLY A 220 3.45 8.32 -13.96
CA GLY A 220 2.36 7.68 -13.23
C GLY A 220 2.30 8.07 -11.75
N ARG A 221 3.46 8.16 -11.09
CA ARG A 221 3.59 8.65 -9.72
C ARG A 221 3.10 10.10 -9.58
N GLN A 222 3.50 10.99 -10.50
CA GLN A 222 3.03 12.37 -10.52
C GLN A 222 1.50 12.44 -10.64
N ILE A 223 0.93 11.69 -11.57
CA ILE A 223 -0.51 11.63 -11.81
C ILE A 223 -1.27 11.09 -10.59
N PHE A 224 -0.72 10.08 -9.93
CA PHE A 224 -1.32 9.45 -8.74
C PHE A 224 -1.56 10.46 -7.61
N HIS A 225 -0.65 11.41 -7.45
CA HIS A 225 -0.74 12.45 -6.43
C HIS A 225 -1.50 13.70 -6.88
N ASP A 226 -1.80 13.85 -8.17
CA ASP A 226 -2.39 15.06 -8.71
C ASP A 226 -3.93 15.05 -8.64
N ALA A 227 -4.50 16.04 -7.97
CA ALA A 227 -5.94 16.18 -7.82
C ALA A 227 -6.67 16.58 -9.12
N SER A 228 -5.96 16.96 -10.17
CA SER A 228 -6.55 17.15 -11.50
C SER A 228 -7.11 15.86 -12.10
N ALA A 229 -6.82 14.70 -11.50
CA ALA A 229 -7.47 13.44 -11.83
C ALA A 229 -8.94 13.38 -11.40
N SER A 230 -9.38 14.23 -10.49
CA SER A 230 -10.79 14.34 -10.07
C SER A 230 -11.50 15.56 -10.66
N SER A 231 -12.77 15.41 -10.96
CA SER A 231 -13.59 16.51 -11.52
C SER A 231 -13.69 17.72 -10.58
N SER A 232 -13.57 17.49 -9.27
CA SER A 232 -13.59 18.58 -8.28
C SER A 232 -12.24 19.28 -8.11
N GLY A 233 -11.14 18.64 -8.49
CA GLY A 233 -9.77 19.13 -8.25
C GLY A 233 -9.38 19.22 -6.78
N THR A 234 -10.12 18.52 -5.88
CA THR A 234 -9.94 18.63 -4.42
C THR A 234 -9.40 17.39 -3.76
N PHE A 235 -9.22 16.30 -4.50
CA PHE A 235 -8.61 15.06 -4.03
C PHE A 235 -8.01 14.27 -5.20
N SER A 236 -7.03 13.46 -4.89
CA SER A 236 -6.30 12.60 -5.84
C SER A 236 -6.48 11.12 -5.47
N CYS A 237 -5.87 10.21 -6.24
CA CYS A 237 -5.79 8.79 -5.85
C CYS A 237 -5.10 8.63 -4.49
N ASP A 238 -4.03 9.41 -4.24
CA ASP A 238 -3.29 9.43 -2.96
C ASP A 238 -4.15 9.88 -1.77
N SER A 239 -5.25 10.58 -1.98
CA SER A 239 -6.13 11.00 -0.87
C SER A 239 -6.84 9.84 -0.20
N CYS A 240 -7.24 8.81 -0.96
CA CYS A 240 -7.80 7.56 -0.44
C CYS A 240 -6.72 6.48 -0.26
N HIS A 241 -5.67 6.53 -1.07
CA HIS A 241 -4.58 5.55 -1.05
C HIS A 241 -3.22 6.21 -0.70
N PRO A 242 -3.07 6.82 0.50
CA PRO A 242 -1.83 7.50 0.87
C PRO A 242 -0.61 6.60 0.68
N ASP A 243 0.37 7.04 -0.12
CA ASP A 243 1.58 6.28 -0.46
C ASP A 243 1.29 4.87 -1.04
N GLY A 244 0.19 4.73 -1.79
CA GLY A 244 -0.25 3.45 -2.35
C GLY A 244 -0.79 2.48 -1.30
N HIS A 245 -1.07 2.96 -0.09
CA HIS A 245 -1.63 2.15 0.98
C HIS A 245 -3.16 2.38 1.10
N THR A 246 -3.68 2.71 2.24
CA THR A 246 -5.10 2.93 2.52
C THR A 246 -5.26 4.09 3.51
N ASP A 247 -6.33 4.85 3.38
CA ASP A 247 -6.75 5.88 4.34
C ASP A 247 -7.31 5.27 5.65
N GLN A 248 -7.40 3.93 5.74
CA GLN A 248 -7.99 3.22 6.87
C GLN A 248 -9.46 3.59 7.15
N LEU A 249 -10.16 4.09 6.15
CA LEU A 249 -11.53 4.53 6.25
C LEU A 249 -12.48 3.58 5.50
N VAL A 250 -13.75 3.72 5.81
CA VAL A 250 -14.83 2.96 5.19
C VAL A 250 -15.70 3.93 4.40
N TRP A 251 -15.92 3.63 3.12
CA TRP A 251 -16.72 4.39 2.19
C TRP A 251 -17.91 3.60 1.70
N VAL A 252 -19.04 4.25 1.46
CA VAL A 252 -20.16 3.64 0.75
C VAL A 252 -20.02 3.99 -0.72
N LEU A 253 -19.59 3.01 -1.50
CA LEU A 253 -19.46 3.13 -2.95
C LEU A 253 -20.60 2.35 -3.58
N ASP A 254 -21.22 2.92 -4.60
CA ASP A 254 -22.14 2.18 -5.44
C ASP A 254 -21.35 1.15 -6.25
N THR A 255 -21.89 -0.04 -6.27
CA THR A 255 -21.36 -1.11 -7.10
C THR A 255 -22.48 -1.61 -7.99
N PRO A 256 -22.29 -1.66 -9.31
CA PRO A 256 -23.28 -2.18 -10.24
C PRO A 256 -23.44 -3.71 -10.14
N LEU A 257 -23.46 -4.24 -8.94
CA LEU A 257 -23.56 -5.68 -8.66
C LEU A 257 -24.95 -6.25 -8.90
N CYS A 258 -25.93 -5.39 -9.02
CA CYS A 258 -27.22 -5.80 -9.53
C CYS A 258 -27.12 -5.87 -11.04
N GLY A 259 -27.03 -7.06 -11.58
CA GLY A 259 -26.99 -7.26 -13.03
C GLY A 259 -28.10 -6.52 -13.77
N PRO A 260 -27.96 -6.29 -15.07
CA PRO A 260 -28.95 -5.58 -15.85
C PRO A 260 -30.33 -6.22 -15.71
N GLY A 261 -31.28 -5.45 -15.17
CA GLY A 261 -32.70 -5.88 -14.98
C GLY A 261 -33.10 -6.21 -13.54
N VAL A 262 -32.18 -6.14 -12.57
CA VAL A 262 -32.53 -6.20 -11.15
C VAL A 262 -32.69 -4.77 -10.63
N ASP A 263 -33.91 -4.41 -10.29
CA ASP A 263 -34.20 -3.11 -9.67
C ASP A 263 -33.96 -3.22 -8.15
N PRO A 264 -32.93 -2.55 -7.60
CA PRO A 264 -32.65 -2.56 -6.16
C PRO A 264 -33.84 -2.10 -5.32
N GLY A 265 -34.72 -1.28 -5.88
CA GLY A 265 -35.93 -0.79 -5.21
C GLY A 265 -37.08 -1.83 -5.12
N THR A 266 -36.96 -2.97 -5.79
CA THR A 266 -38.04 -4.02 -5.75
C THR A 266 -37.82 -5.06 -4.66
N ILE A 267 -36.68 -5.07 -3.98
CA ILE A 267 -36.39 -5.99 -2.91
C ILE A 267 -36.63 -5.26 -1.57
N SER A 268 -37.89 -5.23 -1.23
CA SER A 268 -38.38 -4.48 -0.06
C SER A 268 -38.25 -5.20 1.29
N ASP A 269 -37.88 -6.48 1.29
CA ASP A 269 -37.84 -7.28 2.51
C ASP A 269 -36.79 -8.39 2.42
N PRO A 270 -35.68 -8.29 3.15
CA PRO A 270 -34.62 -9.32 3.18
C PRO A 270 -35.12 -10.68 3.70
N GLU A 271 -36.19 -10.70 4.50
CA GLU A 271 -36.72 -11.96 5.05
C GLU A 271 -37.55 -12.76 4.02
N THR A 272 -38.08 -12.08 3.01
CA THR A 272 -38.88 -12.72 1.96
C THR A 272 -38.11 -12.99 0.67
N ALA A 273 -36.86 -12.51 0.58
CA ALA A 273 -36.01 -12.77 -0.58
C ALA A 273 -35.65 -14.26 -0.71
N ALA A 274 -35.57 -14.73 -1.96
CA ALA A 274 -35.12 -16.09 -2.23
C ALA A 274 -33.69 -16.32 -1.71
N GLU A 275 -33.35 -17.56 -1.34
CA GLU A 275 -32.04 -17.88 -0.76
C GLU A 275 -30.87 -17.51 -1.69
N ALA A 276 -31.07 -17.67 -3.00
CA ALA A 276 -30.10 -17.22 -4.01
C ALA A 276 -29.89 -15.70 -4.01
N ASP A 277 -30.95 -14.94 -3.74
CA ASP A 277 -30.89 -13.48 -3.65
C ASP A 277 -30.25 -13.02 -2.35
N LYS A 278 -30.39 -13.77 -1.28
CA LYS A 278 -29.67 -13.49 -0.01
C LYS A 278 -28.15 -13.71 -0.12
N LEU A 279 -27.74 -14.57 -1.04
CA LEU A 279 -26.34 -14.83 -1.34
C LEU A 279 -25.72 -13.75 -2.25
N SER A 280 -26.55 -12.99 -2.95
CA SER A 280 -26.10 -11.90 -3.83
C SER A 280 -26.04 -10.60 -3.06
N THR A 281 -24.92 -10.31 -2.49
CA THR A 281 -24.75 -9.19 -1.56
C THR A 281 -24.80 -7.82 -2.21
N GLY A 282 -24.65 -7.74 -3.53
CA GLY A 282 -24.63 -6.48 -4.23
C GLY A 282 -25.98 -5.80 -4.36
N CYS A 283 -27.04 -6.58 -4.43
CA CYS A 283 -28.39 -6.05 -4.66
C CYS A 283 -29.14 -5.64 -3.39
N PHE A 284 -28.73 -6.12 -2.25
CA PHE A 284 -29.49 -5.95 -1.01
C PHE A 284 -28.95 -4.89 -0.07
N GLN A 285 -27.65 -4.60 -0.15
CA GLN A 285 -27.04 -3.72 0.81
C GLN A 285 -25.91 -2.94 0.15
N ILE A 286 -26.05 -1.63 0.10
CA ILE A 286 -24.88 -0.76 0.00
C ILE A 286 -24.13 -0.91 1.31
N GLN A 287 -23.09 -1.70 1.29
CA GLN A 287 -22.26 -1.89 2.47
C GLN A 287 -21.07 -0.97 2.37
N PRO A 288 -20.66 -0.33 3.48
CA PRO A 288 -19.40 0.39 3.50
C PRO A 288 -18.23 -0.58 3.21
N ARG A 289 -17.24 -0.08 2.47
CA ARG A 289 -16.02 -0.83 2.12
C ARG A 289 -14.81 -0.04 2.58
N ALA A 290 -13.88 -0.76 3.19
CA ALA A 290 -12.57 -0.19 3.51
C ALA A 290 -11.80 0.05 2.21
N THR A 291 -11.12 1.18 2.13
CA THR A 291 -10.17 1.44 1.05
C THR A 291 -9.10 0.35 1.02
N GLN A 292 -8.94 -0.33 -0.10
CA GLN A 292 -7.96 -1.40 -0.25
C GLN A 292 -6.58 -0.83 -0.59
N PRO A 293 -5.48 -1.40 -0.05
CA PRO A 293 -4.14 -1.00 -0.44
C PRO A 293 -3.86 -1.35 -1.90
N LEU A 294 -3.10 -0.50 -2.58
CA LEU A 294 -2.61 -0.74 -3.94
C LEU A 294 -1.26 -1.48 -3.96
N ARG A 295 -0.68 -1.75 -2.80
CA ARG A 295 0.60 -2.44 -2.68
C ARG A 295 0.48 -3.89 -3.11
N GLY A 296 1.30 -4.30 -4.07
CA GLY A 296 1.37 -5.67 -4.56
C GLY A 296 0.25 -6.08 -5.51
N LEU A 297 -0.37 -5.14 -6.22
CA LEU A 297 -1.45 -5.46 -7.17
C LEU A 297 -1.00 -6.32 -8.36
N ARG A 298 0.30 -6.32 -8.69
CA ARG A 298 0.79 -7.11 -9.80
C ARG A 298 0.39 -8.57 -9.67
N ASP A 299 -0.13 -9.14 -10.73
CA ASP A 299 -0.59 -10.53 -10.83
C ASP A 299 -1.69 -10.94 -9.83
N THR A 300 -2.30 -9.98 -9.13
CA THR A 300 -3.40 -10.24 -8.17
C THR A 300 -4.78 -9.95 -8.74
N ALA A 301 -4.91 -9.81 -10.06
CA ALA A 301 -6.21 -9.70 -10.69
C ALA A 301 -7.08 -10.96 -10.38
N PRO A 302 -8.38 -10.82 -10.27
CA PRO A 302 -9.20 -9.63 -10.51
C PRO A 302 -9.07 -8.60 -9.36
N PHE A 303 -9.29 -7.33 -9.70
CA PHE A 303 -9.14 -6.22 -8.77
C PHE A 303 -10.46 -5.79 -8.16
N HIS A 304 -10.37 -4.85 -7.22
CA HIS A 304 -11.49 -4.38 -6.41
C HIS A 304 -11.92 -5.42 -5.38
N TRP A 305 -12.71 -4.99 -4.40
CA TRP A 305 -13.18 -5.87 -3.32
C TRP A 305 -14.13 -6.99 -3.79
N ASP A 306 -14.72 -6.83 -4.98
CA ASP A 306 -15.68 -7.78 -5.58
C ASP A 306 -15.10 -8.57 -6.76
N GLY A 307 -13.84 -8.35 -7.11
CA GLY A 307 -13.18 -9.03 -8.22
C GLY A 307 -13.75 -8.73 -9.60
N THR A 308 -14.53 -7.64 -9.76
CA THR A 308 -15.19 -7.34 -11.04
C THR A 308 -14.39 -6.45 -11.98
N GLN A 309 -13.31 -5.86 -11.49
CA GLN A 309 -12.52 -4.89 -12.25
C GLN A 309 -11.17 -5.48 -12.65
N GLY A 310 -10.81 -5.32 -13.92
CA GLY A 310 -9.59 -5.92 -14.43
C GLY A 310 -9.56 -7.42 -14.20
N ASP A 311 -10.64 -8.10 -14.54
CA ASP A 311 -10.79 -9.54 -14.41
C ASP A 311 -10.39 -10.24 -15.72
N PRO A 312 -9.23 -10.90 -15.75
CA PRO A 312 -8.79 -11.65 -16.92
C PRO A 312 -9.43 -13.04 -17.00
N TYR A 313 -10.24 -13.42 -16.04
CA TYR A 313 -10.67 -14.80 -15.88
C TYR A 313 -12.17 -15.00 -16.11
N GLY A 314 -13.00 -14.09 -15.65
CA GLY A 314 -14.45 -14.21 -15.72
C GLY A 314 -15.04 -15.36 -14.90
N GLY A 315 -16.27 -15.70 -15.15
CA GLY A 315 -16.94 -16.83 -14.53
C GLY A 315 -17.16 -16.64 -13.04
N ILE A 316 -16.78 -17.63 -12.26
CA ILE A 316 -16.99 -17.67 -10.80
C ILE A 316 -15.89 -17.00 -9.96
N ASN A 317 -14.89 -16.42 -10.59
CA ASN A 317 -13.81 -15.76 -9.84
C ASN A 317 -14.20 -14.39 -9.32
N VAL A 318 -15.32 -13.86 -9.75
CA VAL A 318 -15.84 -12.58 -9.28
C VAL A 318 -16.92 -12.79 -8.24
N ALA A 319 -17.02 -11.89 -7.29
CA ALA A 319 -18.09 -11.90 -6.29
C ALA A 319 -19.46 -11.50 -6.87
N SER A 320 -19.55 -11.28 -8.18
CA SER A 320 -20.80 -11.01 -8.88
C SER A 320 -21.77 -12.19 -8.80
N ILE A 321 -23.04 -11.88 -8.69
CA ILE A 321 -24.13 -12.86 -8.84
C ILE A 321 -24.23 -13.43 -10.26
N LEU A 322 -23.54 -12.81 -11.20
CA LEU A 322 -23.54 -13.20 -12.60
C LEU A 322 -22.37 -14.15 -12.85
N SER A 323 -22.57 -15.41 -12.57
CA SER A 323 -21.56 -16.46 -12.69
C SER A 323 -21.03 -16.72 -14.10
N ASP A 324 -21.57 -16.06 -15.12
CA ASP A 324 -21.21 -16.23 -16.52
C ASP A 324 -20.63 -14.93 -17.13
N GLN A 325 -19.88 -14.18 -16.36
CA GLN A 325 -19.17 -12.99 -16.85
C GLN A 325 -18.02 -13.40 -17.75
N ASP A 326 -17.93 -12.74 -18.92
CA ASP A 326 -16.74 -12.85 -19.74
C ASP A 326 -15.56 -12.11 -19.09
N PRO A 327 -14.31 -12.54 -19.33
CA PRO A 327 -13.12 -11.75 -18.95
C PRO A 327 -13.23 -10.33 -19.50
N ASN A 328 -12.82 -9.33 -18.71
CA ASN A 328 -12.84 -7.94 -19.15
C ASN A 328 -11.45 -7.35 -19.41
N CYS A 329 -10.41 -8.16 -19.27
CA CYS A 329 -9.05 -7.85 -19.69
C CYS A 329 -8.30 -9.12 -20.09
N ASP A 330 -7.07 -8.97 -20.61
CA ASP A 330 -6.22 -10.09 -21.01
C ASP A 330 -5.24 -10.45 -19.88
N ALA A 331 -5.18 -11.74 -19.52
CA ALA A 331 -4.26 -12.25 -18.49
C ALA A 331 -2.78 -12.00 -18.82
N ASP A 332 -2.45 -11.93 -20.12
CA ASP A 332 -1.09 -11.66 -20.61
C ASP A 332 -0.77 -10.15 -20.69
N ASP A 333 -1.76 -9.29 -20.40
CA ASP A 333 -1.61 -7.83 -20.32
C ASP A 333 -2.00 -7.26 -18.94
N PRO A 334 -1.15 -7.39 -17.92
CA PRO A 334 -1.41 -6.84 -16.60
C PRO A 334 -1.69 -5.33 -16.59
N ILE A 335 -1.06 -4.58 -17.52
CA ILE A 335 -1.31 -3.14 -17.65
C ILE A 335 -2.74 -2.89 -18.17
N GLY A 336 -3.21 -3.70 -19.13
CA GLY A 336 -4.59 -3.64 -19.60
C GLY A 336 -5.61 -3.91 -18.50
N CYS A 337 -5.34 -4.88 -17.63
CA CYS A 337 -6.18 -5.16 -16.46
C CYS A 337 -6.18 -4.00 -15.47
N ALA A 338 -5.00 -3.46 -15.14
CA ALA A 338 -4.89 -2.29 -14.27
C ALA A 338 -5.52 -1.03 -14.90
N LEU A 339 -5.44 -0.89 -16.21
CA LEU A 339 -6.08 0.20 -16.94
C LEU A 339 -7.60 0.13 -16.84
N TYR A 340 -8.18 -1.08 -16.83
CA TYR A 340 -9.61 -1.25 -16.58
C TYR A 340 -10.00 -0.70 -15.21
N LEU A 341 -9.26 -1.05 -14.16
CA LEU A 341 -9.45 -0.52 -12.80
C LEU A 341 -9.34 1.01 -12.78
N VAL A 342 -8.30 1.57 -13.41
CA VAL A 342 -8.09 3.03 -13.50
C VAL A 342 -9.23 3.72 -14.22
N ASN A 343 -9.69 3.19 -15.36
CA ASN A 343 -10.79 3.75 -16.13
C ASN A 343 -12.10 3.75 -15.32
N THR A 344 -12.36 2.68 -14.60
CA THR A 344 -13.55 2.58 -13.74
C THR A 344 -13.50 3.60 -12.60
N ALA A 345 -12.38 3.71 -11.90
CA ALA A 345 -12.21 4.69 -10.83
C ALA A 345 -12.36 6.14 -11.32
N LEU A 346 -11.73 6.47 -12.47
CA LEU A 346 -11.80 7.81 -13.07
C LEU A 346 -13.19 8.15 -13.60
N GLY A 347 -13.93 7.17 -14.11
CA GLY A 347 -15.29 7.37 -14.63
C GLY A 347 -16.39 7.31 -13.58
N SER A 348 -16.05 6.97 -12.33
CA SER A 348 -17.02 6.85 -11.23
C SER A 348 -16.61 7.69 -10.03
N THR A 349 -15.80 7.15 -9.12
CA THR A 349 -15.42 7.78 -7.85
C THR A 349 -14.75 9.14 -8.02
N MET A 350 -13.92 9.27 -9.05
CA MET A 350 -13.16 10.51 -9.33
C MET A 350 -13.94 11.50 -10.19
N CYS A 351 -15.11 11.15 -10.69
CA CYS A 351 -15.88 11.96 -11.62
C CYS A 351 -17.14 12.57 -10.99
N SER A 352 -17.46 13.80 -11.38
CA SER A 352 -18.74 14.40 -11.03
C SER A 352 -19.88 13.66 -11.74
N PHE A 353 -20.93 13.35 -11.02
CA PHE A 353 -22.13 12.72 -11.56
C PHE A 353 -22.80 13.55 -12.66
N HIS A 354 -22.75 14.87 -12.55
CA HIS A 354 -23.46 15.77 -13.44
C HIS A 354 -22.66 16.21 -14.66
N ASP A 355 -21.34 16.19 -14.58
CA ASP A 355 -20.46 16.76 -15.61
C ASP A 355 -19.14 15.98 -15.71
N CYS A 356 -19.26 14.69 -15.97
CA CYS A 356 -18.11 13.84 -16.19
C CYS A 356 -17.58 14.01 -17.61
N PRO A 357 -16.36 14.52 -17.82
CA PRO A 357 -15.82 14.69 -19.15
C PRO A 357 -15.50 13.33 -19.79
N THR A 358 -15.28 13.35 -21.09
CA THR A 358 -14.81 12.17 -21.82
C THR A 358 -13.44 12.47 -22.40
N ASN A 359 -12.48 11.56 -22.18
CA ASN A 359 -11.12 11.74 -22.66
C ASN A 359 -10.95 11.50 -24.18
N ASP A 360 -9.71 11.60 -24.65
CA ASP A 360 -9.29 11.42 -26.04
C ASP A 360 -9.54 10.01 -26.61
N GLU A 361 -9.77 9.01 -25.76
CA GLU A 361 -10.09 7.63 -26.14
C GLU A 361 -11.57 7.28 -25.96
N GLY A 362 -12.40 8.23 -25.55
CA GLY A 362 -13.84 8.04 -25.32
C GLY A 362 -14.20 7.47 -23.96
N ASN A 363 -13.26 7.37 -23.03
CA ASN A 363 -13.51 6.91 -21.66
C ASN A 363 -13.95 8.08 -20.76
N PRO A 364 -14.94 7.87 -19.86
CA PRO A 364 -15.37 8.90 -18.94
C PRO A 364 -14.29 9.23 -17.89
N GLY A 365 -14.31 10.46 -17.39
CA GLY A 365 -13.37 10.97 -16.39
C GLY A 365 -12.22 11.76 -16.99
N GLU A 366 -11.50 12.44 -16.09
CA GLU A 366 -10.29 13.21 -16.43
C GLU A 366 -9.15 12.29 -16.91
N LEU A 367 -8.05 12.84 -17.29
CA LEU A 367 -6.84 12.19 -17.79
C LEU A 367 -6.96 11.56 -19.21
N SER A 368 -5.98 11.89 -20.04
CA SER A 368 -5.83 11.27 -21.35
C SER A 368 -5.52 9.78 -21.26
N GLY A 369 -5.75 9.03 -22.34
CA GLY A 369 -5.44 7.61 -22.38
C GLY A 369 -3.97 7.29 -22.09
N SER A 370 -3.04 8.16 -22.51
CA SER A 370 -1.61 7.97 -22.18
C SER A 370 -1.32 8.18 -20.69
N GLN A 371 -1.92 9.17 -20.05
CA GLN A 371 -1.78 9.39 -18.60
C GLN A 371 -2.35 8.23 -17.78
N ARG A 372 -3.47 7.67 -18.20
CA ARG A 372 -4.07 6.49 -17.55
C ARG A 372 -3.17 5.26 -17.64
N ARG A 373 -2.49 5.05 -18.78
CA ARG A 373 -1.50 3.96 -18.91
C ARG A 373 -0.27 4.18 -18.03
N ASP A 374 0.25 5.41 -17.96
CA ASP A 374 1.35 5.73 -17.03
C ASP A 374 0.94 5.49 -15.58
N LEU A 375 -0.30 5.86 -15.20
CA LEU A 375 -0.86 5.60 -13.87
C LEU A 375 -1.00 4.10 -13.59
N ALA A 376 -1.56 3.32 -14.53
CA ALA A 376 -1.67 1.87 -14.41
C ALA A 376 -0.28 1.20 -14.22
N ALA A 377 0.71 1.63 -14.99
CA ALA A 377 2.08 1.16 -14.83
C ALA A 377 2.65 1.49 -13.45
N PHE A 378 2.39 2.68 -12.91
CA PHE A 378 2.85 3.08 -11.59
C PHE A 378 2.22 2.22 -10.50
N ILE A 379 0.89 2.05 -10.46
CA ILE A 379 0.24 1.27 -9.39
C ILE A 379 0.68 -0.20 -9.40
N LEU A 380 0.93 -0.79 -10.56
CA LEU A 380 1.50 -2.14 -10.66
C LEU A 380 2.97 -2.20 -10.20
N SER A 381 3.68 -1.08 -10.16
CA SER A 381 5.07 -1.04 -9.69
C SER A 381 5.21 -1.02 -8.17
N ILE A 382 4.13 -0.77 -7.45
CA ILE A 382 4.16 -0.69 -5.99
C ILE A 382 4.28 -2.12 -5.43
N PRO A 383 5.39 -2.44 -4.73
CA PRO A 383 5.62 -3.80 -4.25
C PRO A 383 4.72 -4.16 -3.07
N PHE A 384 4.61 -5.45 -2.79
CA PHE A 384 4.05 -5.91 -1.52
C PHE A 384 4.81 -5.31 -0.33
N PRO A 385 4.13 -5.04 0.80
CA PRO A 385 4.81 -4.65 2.01
C PRO A 385 5.75 -5.78 2.47
N PRO A 386 6.92 -5.43 3.03
CA PRO A 386 7.86 -6.45 3.54
C PRO A 386 7.26 -7.21 4.71
N ALA A 387 7.49 -8.50 4.81
CA ALA A 387 7.10 -9.29 5.97
C ALA A 387 7.91 -8.87 7.20
N GLN A 388 7.24 -8.41 8.23
CA GLN A 388 7.86 -7.70 9.35
C GLN A 388 8.77 -8.59 10.20
N GLN A 389 8.44 -9.87 10.32
CA GLN A 389 9.13 -10.81 11.21
C GLN A 389 9.89 -11.91 10.45
N ARG A 390 9.89 -11.90 9.12
CA ARG A 390 10.74 -12.83 8.35
C ARG A 390 12.20 -12.61 8.70
N ALA A 391 12.92 -13.69 8.94
CA ALA A 391 14.35 -13.60 9.22
C ALA A 391 15.14 -13.05 8.03
N TYR A 392 16.27 -12.38 8.30
CA TYR A 392 17.13 -11.82 7.24
C TYR A 392 17.69 -12.89 6.30
N ASN A 393 17.88 -14.09 6.78
CA ASN A 393 18.29 -15.25 5.98
C ASN A 393 17.10 -15.96 5.30
N ASN A 394 15.93 -15.33 5.25
CA ASN A 394 14.71 -15.83 4.64
C ASN A 394 14.13 -17.11 5.28
N GLU A 395 14.65 -17.56 6.41
CA GLU A 395 14.08 -18.70 7.11
C GLU A 395 12.70 -18.36 7.68
N VAL A 396 11.78 -19.32 7.61
CA VAL A 396 10.46 -19.24 8.23
C VAL A 396 10.51 -19.97 9.56
N SER A 397 9.99 -19.35 10.61
CA SER A 397 9.94 -19.97 11.94
C SER A 397 9.06 -21.23 11.95
N SER A 398 9.26 -22.11 12.94
CA SER A 398 8.39 -23.28 13.11
C SER A 398 6.93 -22.89 13.32
N THR A 399 6.68 -21.84 14.10
CA THR A 399 5.32 -21.36 14.35
C THR A 399 4.64 -20.86 13.07
N ALA A 400 5.37 -20.13 12.21
CA ALA A 400 4.81 -19.71 10.92
C ALA A 400 4.58 -20.90 9.96
N LYS A 401 5.44 -21.93 10.01
CA LYS A 401 5.21 -23.19 9.25
C LYS A 401 3.96 -23.93 9.71
N ASP A 402 3.72 -23.99 11.03
CA ASP A 402 2.48 -24.53 11.56
C ASP A 402 1.27 -23.69 11.08
N GLY A 403 1.42 -22.37 10.99
CA GLY A 403 0.42 -21.48 10.41
C GLY A 403 0.15 -21.79 8.92
N PHE A 404 1.17 -22.03 8.12
CA PHE A 404 1.00 -22.46 6.72
C PHE A 404 0.26 -23.81 6.62
N ALA A 405 0.56 -24.75 7.51
CA ALA A 405 -0.14 -26.03 7.55
C ALA A 405 -1.62 -25.86 7.92
N LEU A 406 -1.90 -25.10 8.99
CA LEU A 406 -3.28 -24.81 9.40
C LEU A 406 -4.07 -24.09 8.30
N PHE A 407 -3.46 -23.07 7.68
CA PHE A 407 -4.14 -22.23 6.69
C PHE A 407 -4.44 -22.95 5.37
N HIS A 408 -3.53 -23.84 4.93
CA HIS A 408 -3.63 -24.45 3.58
C HIS A 408 -3.96 -25.93 3.58
N ILE A 409 -3.83 -26.66 4.70
CA ILE A 409 -3.92 -28.13 4.73
C ILE A 409 -4.88 -28.63 5.80
N GLU A 410 -4.64 -28.23 7.04
CA GLU A 410 -5.32 -28.84 8.18
C GLU A 410 -6.70 -28.26 8.39
N GLY A 411 -6.84 -26.97 8.09
CA GLY A 411 -8.09 -26.26 8.24
C GLY A 411 -8.58 -26.23 9.68
N HIS A 412 -9.81 -25.83 9.86
CA HIS A 412 -10.44 -25.65 11.14
C HIS A 412 -11.70 -26.51 11.28
N ASP A 413 -11.93 -27.02 12.46
CA ASP A 413 -13.05 -27.91 12.79
C ASP A 413 -14.26 -27.07 13.22
N GLN A 414 -15.19 -26.83 12.33
CA GLN A 414 -16.46 -26.15 12.66
C GLN A 414 -17.54 -27.08 13.21
N GLY A 415 -17.18 -28.27 13.67
CA GLY A 415 -18.12 -29.27 14.13
C GLY A 415 -18.92 -29.96 13.03
N GLY A 416 -18.47 -29.84 11.77
CA GLY A 416 -18.98 -30.53 10.59
C GLY A 416 -18.09 -31.70 10.17
N GLU A 417 -18.54 -32.47 9.15
CA GLU A 417 -17.75 -33.57 8.59
C GLU A 417 -16.58 -33.08 7.70
N GLU A 418 -16.62 -31.82 7.23
CA GLU A 418 -15.58 -31.24 6.37
C GLU A 418 -14.88 -30.09 7.08
N LYS A 419 -13.56 -30.10 7.02
CA LYS A 419 -12.73 -29.01 7.51
C LYS A 419 -12.73 -27.86 6.50
N LEU A 420 -12.92 -26.64 6.98
CA LEU A 420 -12.72 -25.44 6.17
C LEU A 420 -11.26 -25.07 6.18
N VAL A 421 -10.68 -24.93 5.00
CA VAL A 421 -9.31 -24.52 4.78
C VAL A 421 -9.32 -23.10 4.25
N CYS A 422 -8.65 -22.16 4.94
CA CYS A 422 -8.61 -20.77 4.53
C CYS A 422 -8.05 -20.61 3.09
N GLY A 423 -7.09 -21.47 2.74
CA GLY A 423 -6.50 -21.55 1.40
C GLY A 423 -7.46 -21.92 0.28
N ASP A 424 -8.69 -22.38 0.59
CA ASP A 424 -9.71 -22.63 -0.42
C ASP A 424 -10.29 -21.34 -1.01
N CYS A 425 -10.25 -20.25 -0.24
CA CYS A 425 -10.62 -18.91 -0.71
C CYS A 425 -9.38 -18.04 -0.98
N HIS A 426 -8.41 -18.02 -0.06
CA HIS A 426 -7.15 -17.32 -0.21
C HIS A 426 -6.12 -18.18 -0.92
N ARG A 427 -6.16 -18.18 -2.23
CA ARG A 427 -5.49 -19.20 -3.05
C ARG A 427 -4.08 -18.83 -3.44
N MET A 428 -3.21 -19.82 -3.44
CA MET A 428 -1.90 -19.67 -4.10
C MET A 428 -2.10 -19.43 -5.61
N PRO A 429 -1.25 -18.63 -6.24
CA PRO A 429 0.00 -18.11 -5.72
C PRO A 429 -0.11 -16.85 -4.88
N PHE A 430 -1.03 -15.93 -5.17
CA PHE A 430 -1.06 -14.60 -4.57
C PHE A 430 -2.08 -14.46 -3.44
N LEU A 431 -2.71 -15.55 -3.08
CA LEU A 431 -3.61 -15.64 -1.92
C LEU A 431 -4.85 -14.75 -2.07
N THR A 432 -5.28 -14.58 -3.32
CA THR A 432 -6.48 -13.83 -3.67
C THR A 432 -7.52 -14.74 -4.29
N GLY A 433 -8.68 -14.19 -4.40
CA GLY A 433 -9.69 -14.48 -5.40
C GLY A 433 -10.44 -15.76 -5.27
N THR A 434 -11.58 -15.65 -4.72
CA THR A 434 -12.76 -16.39 -5.14
C THR A 434 -13.98 -15.77 -4.49
N ASN A 435 -15.10 -15.88 -5.15
CA ASN A 435 -16.38 -15.51 -4.56
C ASN A 435 -16.55 -16.18 -3.19
N ILE A 436 -16.62 -15.37 -2.14
CA ILE A 436 -16.96 -15.84 -0.81
C ILE A 436 -18.49 -15.89 -0.74
N PRO A 437 -19.11 -17.06 -0.68
CA PRO A 437 -20.55 -17.20 -0.73
C PRO A 437 -21.28 -16.31 0.28
N GLY A 438 -22.26 -15.57 -0.17
CA GLY A 438 -23.08 -14.69 0.66
C GLY A 438 -22.43 -13.36 1.04
N SER A 439 -21.22 -13.07 0.60
CA SER A 439 -20.51 -11.84 0.96
C SER A 439 -20.51 -10.78 -0.13
N GLY A 440 -20.62 -11.15 -1.42
CA GLY A 440 -20.40 -10.27 -2.57
C GLY A 440 -18.98 -9.77 -2.66
N MET A 441 -18.03 -10.54 -2.15
CA MET A 441 -16.63 -10.18 -2.11
C MET A 441 -15.73 -11.33 -2.54
N ASP A 442 -14.63 -10.99 -3.14
CA ASP A 442 -13.51 -11.89 -3.28
C ASP A 442 -12.64 -11.92 -2.03
N ALA A 443 -11.86 -12.99 -1.88
CA ALA A 443 -10.88 -13.09 -0.84
C ALA A 443 -9.67 -12.20 -1.19
N PRO A 444 -9.41 -11.11 -0.47
CA PRO A 444 -8.22 -10.30 -0.70
C PRO A 444 -6.98 -11.04 -0.20
N THR A 445 -5.81 -10.69 -0.75
CA THR A 445 -4.57 -11.24 -0.20
C THR A 445 -4.41 -10.88 1.28
N TRP A 446 -3.98 -11.82 2.09
CA TRP A 446 -3.64 -11.57 3.48
C TRP A 446 -2.24 -10.95 3.66
N ARG A 447 -1.46 -10.88 2.60
CA ARG A 447 -0.15 -10.22 2.63
C ARG A 447 -0.29 -8.77 3.03
N GLY A 448 0.50 -8.34 4.01
CA GLY A 448 0.39 -6.99 4.55
C GLY A 448 -0.86 -6.74 5.40
N ALA A 449 -1.60 -7.75 5.81
CA ALA A 449 -2.75 -7.59 6.71
C ALA A 449 -2.38 -6.92 8.04
N TYR A 450 -1.17 -7.13 8.53
CA TYR A 450 -0.63 -6.49 9.73
C TYR A 450 -0.45 -4.97 9.60
N ASP A 451 -0.38 -4.46 8.36
CA ASP A 451 -0.19 -3.04 8.04
C ASP A 451 -1.54 -2.32 7.80
N ARG A 452 -2.65 -2.99 8.05
CA ARG A 452 -3.99 -2.45 7.87
C ARG A 452 -4.73 -2.39 9.19
N TRP A 453 -5.31 -1.22 9.49
CA TRP A 453 -6.19 -1.09 10.63
C TRP A 453 -7.51 -1.86 10.42
N LEU A 454 -8.14 -1.67 9.27
CA LEU A 454 -9.33 -2.40 8.85
C LEU A 454 -8.91 -3.62 8.04
N ILE A 455 -9.02 -4.81 8.63
CA ILE A 455 -8.55 -6.05 8.02
C ILE A 455 -9.55 -6.57 7.00
N LEU A 456 -10.84 -6.60 7.35
CA LEU A 456 -11.88 -7.01 6.42
C LEU A 456 -12.39 -5.83 5.60
N PRO A 457 -12.68 -6.03 4.31
CA PRO A 457 -13.14 -4.95 3.42
C PRO A 457 -14.37 -4.20 3.90
N GLN A 458 -15.21 -4.83 4.70
CA GLN A 458 -16.39 -4.18 5.28
C GLN A 458 -16.09 -3.37 6.55
N GLY A 459 -14.86 -3.33 7.00
CA GLY A 459 -14.50 -2.67 8.27
C GLY A 459 -15.06 -3.35 9.52
N ARG A 460 -15.52 -4.59 9.43
CA ARG A 460 -16.10 -5.33 10.56
C ARG A 460 -15.07 -5.82 11.55
N LEU A 461 -13.87 -6.04 11.10
CA LEU A 461 -12.75 -6.47 11.92
C LEU A 461 -11.63 -5.48 11.76
N ASN A 462 -11.22 -4.87 12.85
CA ASN A 462 -10.03 -4.05 12.90
C ASN A 462 -8.87 -4.79 13.57
N LEU A 463 -7.66 -4.29 13.35
CA LEU A 463 -6.45 -4.91 13.87
C LEU A 463 -6.46 -5.09 15.40
N ALA A 464 -6.98 -4.12 16.16
CA ALA A 464 -7.03 -4.27 17.62
C ALA A 464 -7.98 -5.38 18.04
N SER A 465 -9.19 -5.43 17.46
CA SER A 465 -10.13 -6.51 17.75
C SER A 465 -9.60 -7.87 17.36
N PHE A 466 -8.83 -7.91 16.27
CA PHE A 466 -8.15 -9.11 15.82
C PHE A 466 -7.05 -9.53 16.80
N LEU A 467 -6.17 -8.63 17.22
CA LEU A 467 -5.12 -8.88 18.20
C LEU A 467 -5.69 -9.18 19.61
N GLU A 468 -6.78 -8.54 19.99
CA GLU A 468 -7.49 -8.84 21.23
C GLU A 468 -8.09 -10.25 21.22
N SER A 469 -8.55 -10.71 20.06
CA SER A 469 -9.03 -12.09 19.91
C SER A 469 -7.94 -13.12 20.18
N ILE A 470 -6.69 -12.77 19.89
CA ILE A 470 -5.52 -13.63 20.12
C ILE A 470 -5.09 -13.65 21.57
N GLY A 471 -5.02 -12.50 22.21
CA GLY A 471 -4.33 -12.34 23.49
C GLY A 471 -5.22 -12.07 24.69
N ALA A 472 -6.50 -11.87 24.50
CA ALA A 472 -7.28 -11.19 25.51
C ALA A 472 -8.57 -11.88 25.97
N MET A 473 -8.56 -13.13 26.20
CA MET A 473 -9.57 -13.72 27.05
C MET A 473 -9.50 -13.22 28.49
N GLU A 474 -8.48 -12.49 28.86
CA GLU A 474 -8.33 -11.93 30.21
C GLU A 474 -9.04 -10.59 30.42
N THR A 475 -9.50 -9.88 29.39
CA THR A 475 -9.98 -8.49 29.55
C THR A 475 -11.48 -8.31 29.72
N GLY A 476 -12.29 -9.37 29.67
CA GLY A 476 -13.74 -9.30 29.94
C GLY A 476 -14.51 -8.34 29.02
N ILE A 477 -14.10 -8.20 27.77
CA ILE A 477 -14.83 -7.43 26.77
C ILE A 477 -16.15 -8.15 26.49
N PRO A 478 -17.30 -7.45 26.47
CA PRO A 478 -18.61 -8.07 26.28
C PRO A 478 -18.70 -8.86 24.99
N GLU A 479 -19.50 -9.91 25.02
CA GLU A 479 -19.86 -10.72 23.85
C GLU A 479 -20.00 -9.85 22.60
N ARG A 480 -19.25 -10.19 21.60
CA ARG A 480 -19.15 -9.43 20.38
C ARG A 480 -20.23 -9.89 19.43
N ASP A 481 -21.13 -9.01 19.08
CA ASP A 481 -21.93 -9.13 17.85
C ASP A 481 -21.02 -8.91 16.62
N MET A 482 -19.78 -9.31 16.70
CA MET A 482 -18.84 -9.26 15.59
C MET A 482 -18.74 -10.65 14.98
N TRP A 483 -18.36 -10.68 13.73
CA TRP A 483 -17.91 -11.89 13.07
C TRP A 483 -16.96 -12.61 14.02
N GLU A 484 -17.47 -13.60 14.65
CA GLU A 484 -16.62 -14.49 15.40
C GLU A 484 -15.71 -15.14 14.39
N LEU A 485 -14.41 -14.96 14.55
CA LEU A 485 -13.46 -15.92 14.03
C LEU A 485 -13.61 -17.22 14.87
N SER A 486 -14.85 -17.65 15.06
CA SER A 486 -15.25 -18.82 15.84
C SER A 486 -14.70 -20.15 15.31
N TRP A 487 -14.03 -20.06 14.20
CA TRP A 487 -13.37 -21.12 13.45
C TRP A 487 -11.88 -21.25 13.75
N LEU A 488 -11.28 -20.31 14.48
CA LEU A 488 -9.92 -20.46 14.99
C LEU A 488 -9.96 -20.55 16.50
N SER A 489 -9.44 -21.63 17.06
CA SER A 489 -9.13 -21.68 18.48
C SER A 489 -8.01 -20.69 18.77
N ASP A 490 -7.84 -20.32 20.03
CA ASP A 490 -6.73 -19.45 20.43
C ASP A 490 -5.35 -20.05 20.11
N ASP A 491 -5.27 -21.39 20.20
CA ASP A 491 -4.05 -22.12 19.91
C ASP A 491 -3.72 -22.09 18.40
N ASP A 492 -4.73 -22.01 17.53
CA ASP A 492 -4.57 -21.99 16.07
C ASP A 492 -4.28 -20.58 15.53
N PHE A 493 -4.72 -19.56 16.24
CA PHE A 493 -4.62 -18.20 15.77
C PHE A 493 -3.16 -17.70 15.73
N SER A 494 -2.39 -17.94 16.79
CA SER A 494 -1.00 -17.50 16.87
C SER A 494 -0.13 -18.01 15.72
N PRO A 495 -0.19 -19.30 15.34
CA PRO A 495 0.51 -19.79 14.14
C PRO A 495 0.11 -19.09 12.85
N VAL A 496 -1.18 -18.89 12.59
CA VAL A 496 -1.68 -18.21 11.39
C VAL A 496 -1.23 -16.74 11.36
N TRP A 497 -1.25 -16.05 12.51
CA TRP A 497 -0.74 -14.68 12.58
C TRP A 497 0.77 -14.61 12.30
N ASN A 498 1.57 -15.53 12.86
CA ASN A 498 2.99 -15.60 12.55
C ASN A 498 3.24 -15.89 11.05
N MET A 499 2.43 -16.75 10.44
CA MET A 499 2.46 -16.96 9.00
C MET A 499 2.24 -15.63 8.24
N MET A 500 1.27 -14.81 8.64
CA MET A 500 1.00 -13.51 8.02
C MET A 500 2.17 -12.52 8.21
N LEU A 501 2.83 -12.55 9.36
CA LEU A 501 3.98 -11.68 9.64
C LEU A 501 5.26 -12.10 8.93
N GLU A 502 5.39 -13.38 8.55
CA GLU A 502 6.59 -13.93 7.93
C GLU A 502 6.40 -14.30 6.46
N GLY A 503 5.16 -14.60 6.03
CA GLY A 503 4.86 -15.01 4.66
C GLY A 503 4.86 -13.84 3.68
N SER A 504 5.52 -13.99 2.56
CA SER A 504 5.54 -12.99 1.50
C SER A 504 6.08 -13.60 0.20
N THR A 505 6.15 -12.77 -0.85
CA THR A 505 6.85 -13.09 -2.08
C THR A 505 8.28 -12.57 -2.01
N GLY A 506 9.22 -13.34 -1.51
CA GLY A 506 10.63 -12.97 -1.55
C GLY A 506 11.32 -12.98 -0.20
N TYR A 507 12.46 -12.31 -0.15
CA TYR A 507 13.36 -12.25 1.00
C TYR A 507 12.88 -11.16 1.98
N SER A 508 11.82 -11.43 2.67
CA SER A 508 11.02 -10.41 3.35
C SER A 508 11.72 -9.80 4.55
N GLY A 509 12.59 -10.51 5.24
CA GLY A 509 13.29 -10.01 6.42
C GLY A 509 14.25 -8.86 6.11
N SER A 510 14.87 -8.85 4.94
CA SER A 510 15.76 -7.78 4.49
C SER A 510 15.13 -6.85 3.46
N PHE A 511 14.08 -7.31 2.76
CA PHE A 511 13.41 -6.52 1.74
C PHE A 511 12.94 -5.16 2.26
N ALA A 512 13.21 -4.10 1.49
CA ALA A 512 12.90 -2.71 1.79
C ALA A 512 13.60 -2.14 3.06
N ARG A 513 14.44 -2.90 3.74
CA ARG A 513 15.25 -2.36 4.83
C ARG A 513 16.30 -1.42 4.28
N GLN A 514 16.54 -0.35 5.04
CA GLN A 514 17.47 0.71 4.66
C GLN A 514 18.45 1.01 5.77
N VAL A 515 19.66 1.34 5.37
CA VAL A 515 20.68 1.87 6.27
C VAL A 515 21.36 3.07 5.62
N THR A 516 21.45 4.18 6.33
CA THR A 516 22.15 5.38 5.87
C THR A 516 23.52 5.46 6.52
N LEU A 517 24.55 5.60 5.70
CA LEU A 517 25.91 5.92 6.14
C LEU A 517 26.12 7.43 6.07
N SER A 518 26.46 8.02 7.20
CA SER A 518 26.82 9.43 7.35
C SER A 518 27.86 9.57 8.47
N ALA A 519 28.37 10.76 8.69
CA ALA A 519 29.30 11.02 9.79
C ALA A 519 28.67 10.70 11.17
N GLU A 520 27.35 10.81 11.29
CA GLU A 520 26.63 10.59 12.53
C GLU A 520 26.29 9.10 12.77
N THR A 521 26.03 8.34 11.71
CA THR A 521 25.49 6.97 11.81
C THR A 521 26.59 5.90 11.81
N THR A 522 27.72 6.11 11.12
CA THR A 522 28.76 5.10 10.93
C THR A 522 29.43 4.59 12.21
N GLY A 523 29.34 5.32 13.30
CA GLY A 523 29.90 4.92 14.60
C GLY A 523 28.98 4.03 15.45
N THR A 524 27.76 3.76 14.98
CA THR A 524 26.76 3.00 15.78
C THR A 524 26.82 1.50 15.48
N ALA A 525 26.63 0.69 16.52
CA ALA A 525 26.54 -0.77 16.37
C ALA A 525 25.34 -1.15 15.46
N LEU A 526 24.21 -0.47 15.63
CA LEU A 526 23.01 -0.72 14.82
C LEU A 526 23.28 -0.58 13.31
N THR A 527 23.98 0.49 12.90
CA THR A 527 24.33 0.70 11.48
C THR A 527 25.22 -0.41 10.94
N THR A 528 26.24 -0.80 11.73
CA THR A 528 27.17 -1.86 11.34
C THR A 528 26.48 -3.23 11.22
N ASP A 529 25.66 -3.56 12.19
CA ASP A 529 24.95 -4.84 12.23
C ASP A 529 23.90 -4.94 11.12
N LEU A 530 23.13 -3.86 10.90
CA LEU A 530 22.13 -3.81 9.83
C LEU A 530 22.79 -3.89 8.45
N LEU A 531 23.84 -3.11 8.20
CA LEU A 531 24.55 -3.18 6.92
C LEU A 531 25.10 -4.58 6.67
N GLY A 532 25.69 -5.21 7.69
CA GLY A 532 26.17 -6.59 7.61
C GLY A 532 25.08 -7.59 7.29
N ALA A 533 23.90 -7.44 7.88
CA ALA A 533 22.74 -8.30 7.59
C ALA A 533 22.24 -8.13 6.14
N LEU A 534 22.21 -6.89 5.64
CA LEU A 534 21.80 -6.61 4.25
C LEU A 534 22.83 -7.15 3.24
N GLU A 535 24.12 -7.02 3.51
CA GLU A 535 25.18 -7.61 2.67
C GLU A 535 25.10 -9.14 2.66
N GLN A 536 24.88 -9.77 3.82
CA GLN A 536 24.68 -11.22 3.88
C GLN A 536 23.47 -11.64 3.05
N SER A 537 22.37 -10.88 3.13
CA SER A 537 21.17 -11.16 2.34
C SER A 537 21.40 -11.06 0.84
N ASP A 538 22.24 -10.15 0.39
CA ASP A 538 22.66 -10.02 -1.01
C ASP A 538 23.54 -11.21 -1.43
N ASP A 539 24.58 -11.51 -0.65
CA ASP A 539 25.49 -12.65 -0.92
C ASP A 539 24.74 -13.98 -0.99
N GLU A 540 23.70 -14.16 -0.18
CA GLU A 540 22.82 -15.35 -0.22
C GLU A 540 21.78 -15.26 -1.35
N GLY A 541 21.69 -14.13 -2.05
CA GLY A 541 20.82 -13.89 -3.20
C GLY A 541 19.37 -13.66 -2.86
N GLY A 542 19.08 -13.31 -1.59
CA GLY A 542 17.76 -12.99 -1.13
C GLY A 542 17.28 -11.62 -1.61
N THR A 543 18.18 -10.65 -1.64
CA THR A 543 17.90 -9.28 -2.08
C THR A 543 19.06 -8.76 -2.94
N LEU A 544 18.86 -7.62 -3.55
CA LEU A 544 19.90 -6.79 -4.17
C LEU A 544 20.16 -5.58 -3.29
N LEU A 545 21.36 -5.46 -2.74
CA LEU A 545 21.75 -4.31 -1.95
C LEU A 545 22.26 -3.19 -2.88
N GLN A 546 21.50 -2.11 -2.92
CA GLN A 546 21.82 -0.93 -3.73
C GLN A 546 21.90 0.30 -2.85
N GLY A 547 22.89 1.16 -3.12
CA GLY A 547 23.12 2.40 -2.41
C GLY A 547 23.03 3.60 -3.35
N GLU A 548 22.42 4.65 -2.87
CA GLU A 548 22.38 5.96 -3.54
C GLU A 548 22.94 7.00 -2.59
N GLY A 549 23.84 7.86 -3.08
CA GLY A 549 24.47 8.81 -2.20
C GLY A 549 25.24 9.91 -2.92
N VAL A 550 25.95 10.68 -2.12
CA VAL A 550 26.84 11.74 -2.56
C VAL A 550 28.24 11.45 -2.03
N LEU A 551 29.23 11.45 -2.92
CA LEU A 551 30.64 11.37 -2.59
C LEU A 551 31.28 12.75 -2.82
N ILE A 552 32.10 13.21 -1.86
CA ILE A 552 32.82 14.47 -1.93
C ILE A 552 34.31 14.16 -2.12
N GLU A 553 34.83 14.52 -3.29
CA GLU A 553 36.26 14.39 -3.66
C GLU A 553 36.79 15.76 -4.08
N ASP A 554 37.92 16.17 -3.52
CA ASP A 554 38.55 17.47 -3.78
C ASP A 554 37.59 18.68 -3.61
N GLY A 555 36.63 18.55 -2.71
CA GLY A 555 35.61 19.59 -2.43
C GLY A 555 34.48 19.64 -3.44
N VAL A 556 34.42 18.70 -4.37
CA VAL A 556 33.31 18.55 -5.34
C VAL A 556 32.39 17.41 -4.89
N ALA A 557 31.12 17.74 -4.75
CA ALA A 557 30.07 16.76 -4.42
C ALA A 557 29.54 16.12 -5.72
N THR A 558 29.56 14.80 -5.80
CA THR A 558 29.09 14.03 -6.96
C THR A 558 28.11 12.95 -6.50
N GLY A 559 26.96 12.84 -7.16
CA GLY A 559 26.04 11.73 -6.94
C GLY A 559 26.68 10.41 -7.37
N ILE A 560 26.47 9.37 -6.57
CA ILE A 560 27.00 8.04 -6.82
C ILE A 560 25.93 6.98 -6.52
N ASP A 561 25.79 6.00 -7.44
CA ASP A 561 25.00 4.79 -7.23
C ASP A 561 25.93 3.62 -7.07
N LEU A 562 25.64 2.82 -6.09
CA LEU A 562 26.41 1.64 -5.74
C LEU A 562 25.54 0.40 -5.80
N LYS A 563 26.12 -0.74 -6.17
CA LYS A 563 25.57 -2.07 -5.94
C LYS A 563 26.57 -2.87 -5.11
N PHE A 564 26.08 -3.69 -4.24
CA PHE A 564 26.93 -4.67 -3.56
C PHE A 564 27.08 -5.89 -4.46
N GLU A 565 28.28 -6.41 -4.59
CA GLU A 565 28.61 -7.59 -5.38
C GLU A 565 29.96 -8.13 -4.97
N ASP A 566 30.08 -9.43 -4.71
CA ASP A 566 31.34 -10.11 -4.33
C ASP A 566 32.10 -9.40 -3.19
N GLY A 567 31.38 -9.02 -2.13
CA GLY A 567 31.94 -8.40 -0.93
C GLY A 567 32.44 -6.96 -1.11
N ALA A 568 32.01 -6.26 -2.17
CA ALA A 568 32.38 -4.88 -2.43
C ALA A 568 31.22 -4.07 -3.03
N TYR A 569 31.33 -2.76 -2.92
CA TYR A 569 30.38 -1.81 -3.48
C TYR A 569 30.92 -1.26 -4.80
N LEU A 570 30.26 -1.60 -5.88
CA LEU A 570 30.64 -1.22 -7.24
C LEU A 570 29.78 -0.06 -7.70
N GLU A 571 30.38 0.93 -8.32
CA GLU A 571 29.64 2.01 -8.95
C GLU A 571 28.83 1.50 -10.14
N ARG A 572 27.58 1.93 -10.22
CA ARG A 572 26.68 1.57 -11.33
C ARG A 572 26.77 2.61 -12.44
N GLY A 573 26.60 2.18 -13.68
CA GLY A 573 26.68 3.04 -14.85
C GLY A 573 28.10 3.08 -15.43
N ASP A 574 28.54 4.25 -15.89
CA ASP A 574 29.84 4.43 -16.57
C ASP A 574 31.04 4.56 -15.61
N GLY A 575 30.81 4.42 -14.30
CA GLY A 575 31.84 4.51 -13.29
C GLY A 575 32.53 3.18 -13.00
N ASP A 576 33.83 3.21 -12.74
CA ASP A 576 34.65 2.03 -12.42
C ASP A 576 35.04 1.97 -10.91
N ARG A 577 34.44 2.84 -10.08
CA ARG A 577 34.83 2.90 -8.67
C ARG A 577 34.36 1.66 -7.91
N ARG A 578 35.22 1.18 -7.05
CA ARG A 578 34.96 0.04 -6.18
C ARG A 578 35.38 0.42 -4.77
N PHE A 579 34.54 0.11 -3.79
CA PHE A 579 34.79 0.39 -2.37
C PHE A 579 34.60 -0.87 -1.55
N THR A 580 35.44 -1.06 -0.56
CA THR A 580 35.14 -1.98 0.53
C THR A 580 34.17 -1.30 1.52
N ARG A 581 33.56 -2.08 2.41
CA ARG A 581 32.75 -1.54 3.50
C ARG A 581 33.52 -0.54 4.34
N GLU A 582 34.77 -0.88 4.70
CA GLU A 582 35.65 -0.06 5.52
C GLU A 582 35.95 1.28 4.86
N GLU A 583 36.18 1.29 3.55
CA GLU A 583 36.44 2.53 2.80
C GLU A 583 35.22 3.43 2.78
N LEU A 584 34.02 2.89 2.50
CA LEU A 584 32.78 3.68 2.53
C LEU A 584 32.49 4.22 3.94
N MET A 585 32.66 3.41 4.97
CA MET A 585 32.49 3.85 6.35
C MET A 585 33.51 4.92 6.73
N ALA A 586 34.76 4.83 6.27
CA ALA A 586 35.78 5.86 6.48
C ALA A 586 35.46 7.17 5.75
N HIS A 587 34.94 7.08 4.53
CA HIS A 587 34.46 8.24 3.80
C HIS A 587 33.28 8.91 4.50
N ALA A 588 32.29 8.12 4.95
CA ALA A 588 31.13 8.62 5.66
C ALA A 588 31.53 9.26 7.01
N SER A 589 32.34 8.57 7.81
CA SER A 589 32.85 9.07 9.09
C SER A 589 33.61 10.40 8.96
N SER A 590 34.30 10.62 7.84
CA SER A 590 34.99 11.89 7.54
C SER A 590 34.09 12.95 6.89
N GLY A 591 32.81 12.72 6.72
CA GLY A 591 31.87 13.62 6.05
C GLY A 591 32.05 13.70 4.54
N ARG A 592 32.82 12.79 3.94
CA ARG A 592 33.05 12.74 2.49
C ARG A 592 32.07 11.86 1.73
N PHE A 593 31.23 11.11 2.43
CA PHE A 593 30.18 10.29 1.83
C PHE A 593 28.91 10.35 2.70
N VAL A 594 27.78 10.50 2.05
CA VAL A 594 26.47 10.27 2.63
C VAL A 594 25.68 9.46 1.63
N GLY A 595 25.17 8.31 2.05
CA GLY A 595 24.38 7.45 1.16
C GLY A 595 23.49 6.48 1.92
N THR A 596 22.36 6.17 1.31
CA THR A 596 21.37 5.22 1.82
C THR A 596 21.40 3.94 1.00
N PHE A 597 21.60 2.84 1.67
CA PHE A 597 21.59 1.50 1.11
C PHE A 597 20.24 0.85 1.37
N THR A 598 19.64 0.29 0.32
CA THR A 598 18.31 -0.35 0.36
C THR A 598 18.41 -1.78 -0.19
N ALA A 599 17.88 -2.73 0.54
CA ALA A 599 17.71 -4.08 0.06
C ALA A 599 16.44 -4.17 -0.82
N ARG A 600 16.62 -4.47 -2.11
CA ARG A 600 15.56 -4.49 -3.12
C ARG A 600 15.32 -5.92 -3.63
N LEU A 601 14.12 -6.18 -4.13
CA LEU A 601 13.80 -7.40 -4.87
C LEU A 601 14.16 -7.20 -6.34
N GLY A 602 15.15 -7.94 -6.86
CA GLY A 602 15.47 -7.98 -8.27
C GLY A 602 15.81 -6.63 -8.92
N ALA A 603 15.80 -6.61 -10.24
CA ALA A 603 16.03 -5.39 -11.01
C ALA A 603 14.85 -4.41 -10.86
N ASN A 604 15.14 -3.10 -10.91
CA ASN A 604 14.13 -2.03 -10.86
C ASN A 604 13.11 -2.05 -12.05
N THR A 605 13.13 -3.07 -12.88
CA THR A 605 12.25 -3.26 -14.03
C THR A 605 10.98 -4.04 -13.67
N ILE A 606 10.54 -3.86 -12.46
CA ILE A 606 9.34 -4.49 -11.90
C ILE A 606 8.12 -4.46 -12.84
N ASN A 607 7.99 -3.45 -13.68
CA ASN A 607 6.83 -3.30 -14.57
C ASN A 607 6.89 -4.11 -15.83
N THR A 608 8.09 -4.44 -16.30
CA THR A 608 8.31 -5.18 -17.52
C THR A 608 8.53 -6.67 -17.28
N MET A 609 8.73 -7.05 -16.01
CA MET A 609 8.96 -8.43 -15.60
C MET A 609 7.83 -8.87 -14.67
N PRO A 610 6.97 -9.76 -15.12
CA PRO A 610 5.90 -10.30 -14.29
C PRO A 610 6.48 -11.08 -13.12
N GLN A 611 5.77 -11.08 -12.01
CA GLN A 611 6.13 -11.82 -10.80
C GLN A 611 6.07 -13.32 -11.07
N PRO A 612 7.12 -14.10 -10.81
CA PRO A 612 7.04 -15.55 -10.90
C PRO A 612 6.04 -16.11 -9.86
N ALA A 613 5.31 -17.14 -10.24
CA ALA A 613 4.28 -17.75 -9.43
C ALA A 613 4.30 -19.26 -9.54
N ILE A 614 4.03 -19.97 -8.45
CA ILE A 614 3.92 -21.43 -8.39
C ILE A 614 2.70 -21.87 -7.55
N TRP A 615 1.99 -22.90 -8.02
CA TRP A 615 0.80 -23.44 -7.34
C TRP A 615 0.62 -24.94 -7.64
N THR A 616 -0.37 -25.57 -7.03
CA THR A 616 -0.47 -27.04 -7.05
C THR A 616 -1.01 -27.60 -8.35
N SER A 617 -2.20 -27.19 -8.77
CA SER A 617 -2.90 -27.78 -9.90
C SER A 617 -4.04 -26.90 -10.40
N GLY A 618 -4.55 -27.19 -11.58
CA GLY A 618 -5.62 -26.44 -12.19
C GLY A 618 -5.12 -25.15 -12.83
N THR A 619 -6.04 -24.35 -13.32
CA THR A 619 -5.77 -22.99 -13.76
C THR A 619 -5.67 -22.09 -12.52
N MET A 620 -4.92 -21.01 -12.61
CA MET A 620 -4.78 -20.04 -11.53
C MET A 620 -6.14 -19.46 -11.10
N GLN A 621 -7.11 -19.51 -12.00
CA GLN A 621 -8.44 -18.93 -11.87
C GLN A 621 -9.45 -19.80 -11.10
N LEU A 622 -9.32 -21.11 -11.16
CA LEU A 622 -10.31 -22.07 -10.65
C LEU A 622 -9.64 -23.07 -9.73
N PRO A 623 -9.18 -22.67 -8.57
CA PRO A 623 -8.67 -23.61 -7.61
C PRO A 623 -9.84 -24.45 -7.11
N THR A 624 -9.65 -25.73 -7.15
CA THR A 624 -10.67 -26.73 -6.87
C THR A 624 -10.58 -27.19 -5.43
N GLY A 625 -10.86 -26.31 -4.46
CA GLY A 625 -10.95 -26.75 -3.07
C GLY A 625 -9.62 -27.25 -2.49
N HIS A 626 -9.67 -28.28 -1.66
CA HIS A 626 -8.54 -28.84 -0.94
C HIS A 626 -7.36 -29.20 -1.88
N GLN A 627 -6.19 -28.64 -1.63
CA GLN A 627 -5.02 -28.83 -2.48
C GLN A 627 -4.13 -29.96 -1.95
N ASP A 628 -3.84 -30.93 -2.80
CA ASP A 628 -2.84 -31.98 -2.51
C ASP A 628 -1.44 -31.46 -2.84
N PHE A 629 -0.68 -31.12 -1.82
CA PHE A 629 0.71 -30.68 -1.99
C PHE A 629 1.63 -31.87 -2.32
N PRO A 630 2.63 -31.68 -3.21
CA PRO A 630 3.49 -32.76 -3.67
C PRO A 630 4.41 -33.29 -2.56
N THR A 631 4.76 -34.58 -2.67
CA THR A 631 5.73 -35.24 -1.81
C THR A 631 6.91 -35.72 -2.65
N VAL A 632 8.12 -35.37 -2.24
CA VAL A 632 9.37 -35.86 -2.84
C VAL A 632 10.04 -36.90 -1.93
N SER A 633 10.88 -37.76 -2.51
CA SER A 633 11.69 -38.72 -1.77
C SER A 633 13.04 -38.91 -2.45
N ALA A 634 13.98 -39.55 -1.77
CA ALA A 634 15.29 -39.86 -2.36
C ALA A 634 15.20 -40.69 -3.64
N SER A 635 14.13 -41.50 -3.82
CA SER A 635 13.87 -42.26 -5.05
C SER A 635 13.08 -41.51 -6.10
N ALA A 636 12.43 -40.41 -5.74
CA ALA A 636 11.65 -39.52 -6.60
C ALA A 636 11.86 -38.04 -6.16
N PRO A 637 13.03 -37.47 -6.49
CA PRO A 637 13.45 -36.17 -5.99
C PRO A 637 12.84 -35.00 -6.77
N SER A 638 11.86 -35.24 -7.64
CA SER A 638 11.23 -34.23 -8.45
C SER A 638 9.73 -34.10 -8.16
N MET A 639 9.22 -32.91 -8.33
CA MET A 639 7.79 -32.63 -8.26
C MET A 639 7.33 -31.95 -9.55
N THR A 640 6.10 -32.24 -9.95
CA THR A 640 5.41 -31.54 -11.05
C THR A 640 4.34 -30.64 -10.43
N ILE A 641 4.42 -29.35 -10.71
CA ILE A 641 3.52 -28.32 -10.21
C ILE A 641 3.19 -27.35 -11.33
N LYS A 642 2.35 -26.37 -11.06
CA LYS A 642 2.08 -25.26 -11.97
C LYS A 642 3.04 -24.10 -11.70
N GLY A 643 3.44 -23.40 -12.75
CA GLY A 643 4.31 -22.23 -12.63
C GLY A 643 4.20 -21.30 -13.82
N ARG A 644 4.18 -20.00 -13.54
CA ARG A 644 4.10 -18.92 -14.52
C ARG A 644 5.27 -17.97 -14.36
N HIS A 645 5.71 -17.37 -15.45
CA HIS A 645 6.77 -16.36 -15.48
C HIS A 645 8.10 -16.83 -14.89
N LEU A 646 8.39 -18.11 -15.02
CA LEU A 646 9.66 -18.67 -14.63
C LEU A 646 10.63 -18.65 -15.82
N GLU A 647 11.89 -18.36 -15.55
CA GLU A 647 12.90 -18.20 -16.60
C GLU A 647 13.96 -19.28 -16.57
N ALA A 648 14.62 -19.48 -17.70
CA ALA A 648 15.78 -20.36 -17.76
C ALA A 648 16.90 -19.85 -16.83
N GLY A 649 17.42 -20.74 -15.99
CA GLY A 649 18.41 -20.38 -14.98
C GLY A 649 17.82 -19.95 -13.63
N SER A 650 16.52 -20.07 -13.46
CA SER A 650 15.86 -19.87 -12.15
C SER A 650 16.46 -20.76 -11.08
N GLN A 651 16.60 -20.25 -9.88
CA GLN A 651 17.18 -20.92 -8.74
C GLN A 651 16.11 -21.41 -7.77
N ILE A 652 16.38 -22.53 -7.11
CA ILE A 652 15.47 -23.14 -6.14
C ILE A 652 15.89 -22.76 -4.73
N LEU A 653 14.94 -22.35 -3.92
CA LEU A 653 15.13 -22.14 -2.48
C LEU A 653 14.20 -23.09 -1.70
N VAL A 654 14.75 -23.75 -0.71
CA VAL A 654 13.99 -24.58 0.23
C VAL A 654 14.19 -24.01 1.63
N ASN A 655 13.11 -23.69 2.31
CA ASN A 655 13.12 -23.03 3.62
C ASN A 655 14.00 -21.77 3.65
N GLY A 656 13.99 -20.99 2.55
CA GLY A 656 14.76 -19.76 2.41
C GLY A 656 16.22 -19.95 1.99
N ARG A 657 16.70 -21.16 1.83
CA ARG A 657 18.10 -21.46 1.44
C ARG A 657 18.18 -21.96 0.01
N ARG A 658 19.15 -21.47 -0.75
CA ARG A 658 19.44 -22.00 -2.07
C ARG A 658 19.84 -23.46 -2.00
N VAL A 659 19.26 -24.26 -2.87
CA VAL A 659 19.58 -25.66 -3.04
C VAL A 659 19.92 -25.97 -4.50
N SER A 660 20.77 -26.97 -4.71
CA SER A 660 21.07 -27.45 -6.06
C SER A 660 19.88 -28.21 -6.63
N GLY A 661 19.58 -27.95 -7.90
CA GLY A 661 18.46 -28.57 -8.59
C GLY A 661 18.17 -27.86 -9.90
N GLU A 662 17.12 -28.26 -10.58
CA GLU A 662 16.75 -27.75 -11.88
C GLU A 662 15.25 -27.42 -11.94
N VAL A 663 14.92 -26.32 -12.59
CA VAL A 663 13.54 -25.91 -12.94
C VAL A 663 13.38 -26.03 -14.46
N THR A 664 12.45 -26.88 -14.89
CA THR A 664 12.20 -27.13 -16.33
C THR A 664 10.70 -27.19 -16.62
N CYS A 665 10.31 -27.09 -17.89
CA CYS A 665 8.95 -27.41 -18.29
C CYS A 665 8.72 -28.92 -18.27
N LEU A 666 7.52 -29.36 -17.91
CA LEU A 666 7.09 -30.75 -18.18
C LEU A 666 7.03 -31.01 -19.71
N SER A 667 6.54 -30.03 -20.46
CA SER A 667 6.54 -29.97 -21.92
C SER A 667 6.73 -28.50 -22.33
N GLY A 668 7.53 -28.27 -23.38
CA GLY A 668 7.91 -26.90 -23.78
C GLY A 668 9.29 -26.50 -23.24
N VAL A 669 9.56 -25.21 -23.25
CA VAL A 669 10.82 -24.61 -22.76
C VAL A 669 10.50 -23.33 -22.01
N LEU A 670 11.11 -23.12 -20.84
CA LEU A 670 10.96 -21.88 -20.08
C LEU A 670 11.24 -20.63 -20.94
N PRO A 671 10.42 -19.60 -20.87
CA PRO A 671 9.29 -19.41 -19.94
C PRO A 671 7.95 -20.05 -20.41
N ASP A 672 7.87 -20.55 -21.64
CA ASP A 672 6.65 -20.99 -22.33
C ASP A 672 6.38 -22.48 -22.11
N CYS A 673 6.03 -22.86 -20.89
CA CYS A 673 5.65 -24.23 -20.58
C CYS A 673 4.22 -24.53 -21.01
N GLU A 674 4.01 -25.67 -21.71
CA GLU A 674 2.67 -26.13 -22.03
C GLU A 674 1.85 -26.37 -20.75
N ASP A 675 0.61 -25.89 -20.76
CA ASP A 675 -0.30 -25.94 -19.60
C ASP A 675 0.30 -25.41 -18.29
N GLU A 676 1.25 -24.47 -18.37
CA GLU A 676 1.94 -23.92 -17.18
C GLU A 676 2.56 -25.01 -16.29
N SER A 677 2.82 -26.20 -16.83
CA SER A 677 3.32 -27.34 -16.05
C SER A 677 4.84 -27.34 -15.99
N ILE A 678 5.36 -27.22 -14.77
CA ILE A 678 6.80 -27.24 -14.48
C ILE A 678 7.23 -28.45 -13.68
N VAL A 679 8.48 -28.82 -13.83
CA VAL A 679 9.16 -29.85 -13.05
C VAL A 679 10.26 -29.17 -12.24
N ILE A 680 10.24 -29.38 -10.93
CA ILE A 680 11.30 -28.98 -10.02
C ILE A 680 11.98 -30.24 -9.54
N ALA A 681 13.25 -30.41 -9.91
CA ALA A 681 14.09 -31.53 -9.51
C ALA A 681 15.12 -31.05 -8.50
N LEU A 682 15.19 -31.69 -7.33
CA LEU A 682 16.15 -31.42 -6.28
C LEU A 682 17.33 -32.41 -6.38
N ASP A 683 18.56 -31.94 -6.36
CA ASP A 683 19.73 -32.81 -6.31
C ASP A 683 19.81 -33.55 -4.97
N MET A 684 19.32 -32.92 -3.91
CA MET A 684 19.25 -33.50 -2.58
C MET A 684 17.88 -33.24 -1.97
N VAL A 685 17.20 -34.30 -1.57
CA VAL A 685 15.89 -34.19 -0.88
C VAL A 685 16.15 -33.77 0.57
N PRO A 686 15.43 -32.77 1.09
CA PRO A 686 15.55 -32.34 2.47
C PRO A 686 15.10 -33.44 3.45
N GLU A 687 15.35 -33.24 4.74
CA GLU A 687 14.86 -34.14 5.81
C GLU A 687 13.34 -34.30 5.75
N SER A 688 12.84 -35.43 6.28
CA SER A 688 11.40 -35.74 6.24
C SER A 688 10.58 -34.66 6.96
N GLY A 689 9.52 -34.18 6.31
CA GLY A 689 8.63 -33.15 6.86
C GLY A 689 8.08 -32.18 5.83
N MET A 690 7.43 -31.14 6.32
CA MET A 690 6.92 -30.04 5.51
C MET A 690 8.00 -28.98 5.26
N HIS A 691 8.09 -28.55 4.01
CA HIS A 691 9.03 -27.53 3.55
C HIS A 691 8.33 -26.45 2.76
N LEU A 692 8.95 -25.28 2.73
CA LEU A 692 8.54 -24.17 1.87
C LEU A 692 9.51 -24.02 0.71
N LEU A 693 8.97 -23.99 -0.48
CA LEU A 693 9.67 -23.84 -1.76
C LEU A 693 9.47 -22.42 -2.28
N GLN A 694 10.51 -21.81 -2.80
CA GLN A 694 10.45 -20.64 -3.67
C GLN A 694 11.31 -20.85 -4.90
N VAL A 695 10.98 -20.19 -5.99
CA VAL A 695 11.80 -20.10 -7.20
C VAL A 695 12.18 -18.65 -7.42
N GLN A 696 13.48 -18.40 -7.63
CA GLN A 696 14.01 -17.09 -7.92
C GLN A 696 14.46 -17.00 -9.38
N ASN A 697 13.91 -16.07 -10.14
CA ASN A 697 14.35 -15.77 -11.49
C ASN A 697 15.75 -15.12 -11.50
N PRO A 698 16.50 -15.20 -12.61
CA PRO A 698 17.84 -14.61 -12.72
C PRO A 698 17.90 -13.10 -12.41
N GLN A 699 16.78 -12.39 -12.60
CA GLN A 699 16.66 -10.97 -12.28
C GLN A 699 16.38 -10.69 -10.79
N GLY A 700 16.29 -11.74 -9.95
CA GLY A 700 16.11 -11.63 -8.52
C GLY A 700 14.66 -11.63 -8.03
N LEU A 701 13.67 -11.70 -8.91
CA LEU A 701 12.26 -11.81 -8.50
C LEU A 701 11.96 -13.22 -7.98
N PHE A 702 11.25 -13.29 -6.84
CA PHE A 702 10.88 -14.53 -6.19
C PHE A 702 9.43 -14.91 -6.48
N SER A 703 9.16 -16.20 -6.56
CA SER A 703 7.81 -16.73 -6.47
C SER A 703 7.26 -16.57 -5.05
N ASN A 704 5.97 -16.85 -4.91
CA ASN A 704 5.34 -17.07 -3.60
C ASN A 704 5.99 -18.24 -2.86
N ASP A 705 5.82 -18.28 -1.53
CA ASP A 705 6.05 -19.47 -0.72
C ASP A 705 5.07 -20.58 -1.13
N TYR A 706 5.55 -21.79 -1.28
CA TYR A 706 4.79 -22.95 -1.72
C TYR A 706 5.12 -24.18 -0.87
N ILE A 707 4.11 -24.96 -0.50
CA ILE A 707 4.26 -26.10 0.40
C ILE A 707 4.60 -27.37 -0.38
N PHE A 708 5.54 -28.15 0.11
CA PHE A 708 5.77 -29.53 -0.31
C PHE A 708 6.25 -30.39 0.87
N PHE A 709 6.16 -31.71 0.72
CA PHE A 709 6.60 -32.67 1.71
C PHE A 709 7.80 -33.48 1.21
N SER A 710 8.61 -33.95 2.14
CA SER A 710 9.67 -34.95 1.89
C SER A 710 9.49 -36.15 2.79
N ASN A 711 9.83 -37.35 2.26
CA ASN A 711 9.80 -38.64 2.94
C ASN A 711 11.17 -39.31 2.97
#